data_94a81645f349dd2fb61a844fccb28504
#
_entry.id   94a81645f349dd2fb61a844fccb28504
#
_cell.length_a   1.000
_cell.length_b   1.000
_cell.length_c   1.000
_cell.angle_alpha   90.00
_cell.angle_beta   90.00
_cell.angle_gamma   90.00
#
_symmetry.space_group_name_H-M   'P 1'
#
loop_
_entity.id
_entity.type
_entity.pdbx_description
1 polymer ?
#
loop_
_entity_poly.entity_id
_entity_poly.type
_entity_poly.pdbx_seq_one_letter_code
_entity_poly.pdbx_strand_id
1 'polypeptide(L)'
;HLLGISEVHMAMYDEDILKNPFYLAIQKRRPDLCSKVAELHGIVLVPCKGSLSSNSLSTCQFESYVLKPLEENFQTLNGKEIFIQGNLIILGAGFNYTLSVPVLFEETFYNEKEESFSILCIAHPLEKTESSSESTASSNSYSLKNIEDVREFLGRHCERFDKYLGSFHRTFKEHERKSLRHYIDSVNALYTKCLQHLLRDSHLKMLAKQEEQMNLIKQAVEMYIHHAIYDLVFKYVGTIEASEDADFNKITRSLQDLQQKDIGVKPEFSFNIPRAKRELGQLNKCTSPQQKLLCLRKVVQIIMQSPSQRVNMETMCADDLLSVLLYLLVKTEIPNWMANLSYIKNFRLCSSVKDELGYCLTSIEAAIEYIRQGNLSDRSTESESLCDKLLLRQRMNLLSQMSAAPIDCLFKHIASGDQEEVERLLSQGDSDKDTVQKMCHPLCYCDKCEKLVSGKLNDPSIITPFSRDDRGYTPLHIAAICGQTSLVDLLVAKGAIVNATDYHGSTPLHLACQKGYQNVTLLLLHYKASTDIQDNNGNTPLHLACTYGHEDCVKALVYYDVHSCRLDIGNEKGDTALHIAARWGYQGIIEVLLQNGANPEIQNRMKETSLQCALNSKILSLMELNYLTFERGQSASESPLRSPQHSAETFSRGSSVSSLSSASTDIRQEEAKNCYKEVEKLLRAVADGDLEMVRYLLEWVEEDLEDEDDTASTSKPEFCHPLCQCSKCGPAQKKFSRICANGLGVNVSNQDGFTPLHMAALHGHGELAALLLRHGANASAKNAQLAAPLHLACQRGHSQVVKCLMDYNAKQNKKDIYGNTPLIYACLNGHYETTALLLQHGASVNLCNAKGNTALHEAVASRNEALVALLLQNGALRHLRNERSCTAADCA
;
A
#
# COMPACT_ATOMS: atom_id res chain seq x y z
N HIS A 1 -18.74 -6.99 24.31
CA HIS A 1 -17.42 -7.67 24.34
C HIS A 1 -17.37 -9.03 23.64
N LEU A 2 -18.43 -9.44 22.91
CA LEU A 2 -18.51 -10.71 22.16
C LEU A 2 -18.49 -10.51 20.63
N LEU A 3 -18.37 -9.29 20.12
CA LEU A 3 -18.41 -8.97 18.68
C LEU A 3 -17.04 -8.75 18.02
N GLY A 4 -15.94 -8.76 18.78
CA GLY A 4 -14.61 -8.46 18.24
C GLY A 4 -13.75 -9.67 17.85
N ILE A 5 -14.15 -10.89 18.16
CA ILE A 5 -13.31 -12.10 18.00
C ILE A 5 -13.66 -12.91 16.74
N SER A 6 -14.88 -12.76 16.21
CA SER A 6 -15.32 -13.54 15.04
C SER A 6 -14.87 -12.99 13.69
N GLU A 7 -14.59 -11.69 13.58
CA GLU A 7 -14.20 -11.09 12.29
C GLU A 7 -12.78 -11.43 11.82
N VAL A 8 -11.85 -11.69 12.74
CA VAL A 8 -10.45 -11.96 12.39
C VAL A 8 -10.25 -13.43 11.93
N HIS A 9 -11.09 -14.36 12.38
CA HIS A 9 -10.95 -15.79 12.01
C HIS A 9 -11.60 -16.15 10.67
N MET A 10 -12.57 -15.37 10.20
CA MET A 10 -13.32 -15.68 8.98
C MET A 10 -12.63 -15.21 7.69
N ALA A 11 -11.70 -14.26 7.77
CA ALA A 11 -10.93 -13.77 6.61
C ALA A 11 -9.81 -14.72 6.14
N MET A 12 -9.64 -15.87 6.80
CA MET A 12 -8.50 -16.78 6.57
C MET A 12 -8.86 -18.12 5.94
N TYR A 13 -10.14 -18.45 5.81
CA TYR A 13 -10.55 -19.69 5.15
C TYR A 13 -10.84 -19.45 3.69
N ASP A 14 -10.22 -20.24 2.82
CA ASP A 14 -10.45 -20.20 1.38
C ASP A 14 -10.36 -21.61 0.82
N GLU A 15 -11.32 -21.99 -0.01
CA GLU A 15 -11.32 -23.23 -0.76
C GLU A 15 -11.86 -22.98 -2.18
N ASP A 16 -11.44 -23.80 -3.13
CA ASP A 16 -11.99 -23.76 -4.49
C ASP A 16 -13.39 -24.40 -4.49
N ILE A 17 -14.40 -23.56 -4.57
CA ILE A 17 -15.82 -23.99 -4.57
C ILE A 17 -16.11 -24.96 -5.72
N LEU A 18 -15.47 -24.80 -6.89
CA LEU A 18 -15.65 -25.69 -8.03
C LEU A 18 -15.17 -27.12 -7.78
N LYS A 19 -14.34 -27.32 -6.73
CA LYS A 19 -13.87 -28.64 -6.27
C LYS A 19 -14.53 -29.11 -4.97
N ASN A 20 -15.42 -28.30 -4.42
CA ASN A 20 -16.14 -28.67 -3.20
C ASN A 20 -17.09 -29.85 -3.49
N PRO A 21 -17.01 -30.96 -2.76
CA PRO A 21 -17.83 -32.17 -3.00
C PRO A 21 -19.34 -31.89 -2.92
N PHE A 22 -19.77 -30.97 -2.05
CA PHE A 22 -21.17 -30.58 -1.91
C PHE A 22 -21.66 -29.81 -3.15
N TYR A 23 -20.89 -28.84 -3.58
CA TYR A 23 -21.23 -28.06 -4.79
C TYR A 23 -21.25 -28.92 -6.05
N LEU A 24 -20.27 -29.81 -6.23
CA LEU A 24 -20.27 -30.80 -7.31
C LEU A 24 -21.47 -31.74 -7.23
N ALA A 25 -21.92 -32.14 -6.03
CA ALA A 25 -23.09 -32.96 -5.86
C ALA A 25 -24.37 -32.21 -6.27
N ILE A 26 -24.50 -30.91 -5.95
CA ILE A 26 -25.61 -30.07 -6.42
C ILE A 26 -25.63 -30.01 -7.95
N GLN A 27 -24.50 -29.68 -8.57
CA GLN A 27 -24.39 -29.56 -10.01
C GLN A 27 -24.72 -30.88 -10.76
N LYS A 28 -24.31 -32.01 -10.20
CA LYS A 28 -24.52 -33.33 -10.79
C LYS A 28 -25.94 -33.86 -10.60
N ARG A 29 -26.52 -33.67 -9.39
CA ARG A 29 -27.82 -34.27 -9.02
C ARG A 29 -29.00 -33.34 -9.26
N ARG A 30 -28.76 -32.03 -9.14
CA ARG A 30 -29.80 -31.00 -9.23
C ARG A 30 -29.31 -29.75 -10.00
N PRO A 31 -28.96 -29.90 -11.30
CA PRO A 31 -28.54 -28.77 -12.11
C PRO A 31 -29.61 -27.69 -12.27
N ASP A 32 -30.90 -28.08 -12.11
CA ASP A 32 -32.05 -27.18 -12.11
C ASP A 32 -31.96 -26.10 -11.00
N LEU A 33 -31.37 -26.43 -9.85
CA LEU A 33 -31.23 -25.49 -8.74
C LEU A 33 -30.24 -24.38 -9.05
N CYS A 34 -29.12 -24.66 -9.72
CA CYS A 34 -28.14 -23.65 -10.12
C CYS A 34 -28.72 -22.66 -11.12
N SER A 35 -29.56 -23.14 -12.06
CA SER A 35 -30.28 -22.26 -13.00
C SER A 35 -31.29 -21.37 -12.30
N LYS A 36 -32.08 -21.94 -11.39
CA LYS A 36 -33.10 -21.19 -10.62
C LYS A 36 -32.48 -20.13 -9.73
N VAL A 37 -31.33 -20.40 -9.08
CA VAL A 37 -30.69 -19.43 -8.19
C VAL A 37 -30.19 -18.22 -8.97
N ALA A 38 -29.66 -18.42 -10.18
CA ALA A 38 -29.22 -17.31 -11.04
C ALA A 38 -30.43 -16.45 -11.51
N GLU A 39 -31.52 -17.06 -11.91
CA GLU A 39 -32.77 -16.36 -12.30
C GLU A 39 -33.38 -15.53 -11.16
N LEU A 40 -33.20 -16.00 -9.92
CA LEU A 40 -33.71 -15.33 -8.72
C LEU A 40 -32.69 -14.35 -8.09
N HIS A 41 -31.51 -14.21 -8.65
CA HIS A 41 -30.38 -13.48 -8.02
C HIS A 41 -30.19 -13.90 -6.54
N GLY A 42 -30.24 -15.20 -6.30
CA GLY A 42 -30.22 -15.82 -4.98
C GLY A 42 -28.81 -16.16 -4.50
N ILE A 43 -28.81 -16.96 -3.43
CA ILE A 43 -27.57 -17.39 -2.76
C ILE A 43 -27.57 -18.91 -2.67
N VAL A 44 -26.41 -19.54 -2.91
CA VAL A 44 -26.18 -20.96 -2.61
C VAL A 44 -25.30 -21.08 -1.37
N LEU A 45 -25.74 -21.86 -0.38
CA LEU A 45 -24.94 -22.16 0.80
C LEU A 45 -24.15 -23.44 0.56
N VAL A 46 -22.85 -23.40 0.68
CA VAL A 46 -21.96 -24.54 0.46
C VAL A 46 -21.17 -24.83 1.74
N PRO A 47 -21.43 -25.95 2.43
CA PRO A 47 -20.63 -26.36 3.57
C PRO A 47 -19.18 -26.58 3.16
N CYS A 48 -18.24 -26.12 3.98
CA CYS A 48 -16.82 -26.29 3.71
C CYS A 48 -16.43 -27.78 3.64
N LYS A 49 -15.46 -28.08 2.78
CA LYS A 49 -15.02 -29.46 2.51
C LYS A 49 -14.67 -30.23 3.78
N GLY A 50 -14.07 -29.57 4.78
CA GLY A 50 -13.68 -30.19 6.04
C GLY A 50 -14.84 -30.56 6.97
N SER A 51 -16.05 -30.03 6.73
CA SER A 51 -17.26 -30.30 7.54
C SER A 51 -18.14 -31.42 6.98
N LEU A 52 -17.81 -31.93 5.79
CA LEU A 52 -18.63 -32.93 5.09
C LEU A 52 -18.20 -34.34 5.45
N SER A 53 -19.18 -35.15 5.87
CA SER A 53 -19.02 -36.58 5.99
C SER A 53 -19.56 -37.30 4.75
N SER A 54 -19.07 -38.50 4.47
CA SER A 54 -19.50 -39.31 3.32
C SER A 54 -21.00 -39.60 3.30
N ASN A 55 -21.65 -39.64 4.48
CA ASN A 55 -23.09 -39.87 4.63
C ASN A 55 -23.91 -38.56 4.48
N SER A 56 -23.35 -37.39 4.70
CA SER A 56 -24.08 -36.12 4.62
C SER A 56 -24.52 -35.76 3.19
N LEU A 57 -23.84 -36.27 2.17
CA LEU A 57 -24.16 -36.02 0.77
C LEU A 57 -25.29 -36.90 0.23
N SER A 58 -25.52 -38.05 0.84
CA SER A 58 -26.55 -39.02 0.39
C SER A 58 -27.97 -38.67 0.83
N THR A 59 -28.14 -38.06 1.97
CA THR A 59 -29.41 -37.71 2.61
C THR A 59 -29.76 -36.22 2.56
N CYS A 60 -28.92 -35.38 1.92
CA CYS A 60 -29.06 -33.93 1.95
C CYS A 60 -30.21 -33.42 1.06
N GLN A 61 -31.04 -32.56 1.63
CA GLN A 61 -32.02 -31.79 0.88
C GLN A 61 -31.38 -30.52 0.32
N PHE A 62 -30.93 -30.55 -0.91
CA PHE A 62 -30.22 -29.43 -1.57
C PHE A 62 -31.08 -28.17 -1.64
N GLU A 63 -32.41 -28.28 -1.67
CA GLU A 63 -33.33 -27.14 -1.66
C GLU A 63 -33.21 -26.28 -0.40
N SER A 64 -32.75 -26.82 0.70
CA SER A 64 -32.49 -26.09 1.97
C SER A 64 -31.26 -25.19 1.88
N TYR A 65 -30.39 -25.41 0.88
CA TYR A 65 -29.14 -24.67 0.70
C TYR A 65 -29.20 -23.64 -0.43
N VAL A 66 -30.33 -23.52 -1.08
CA VAL A 66 -30.56 -22.51 -2.13
C VAL A 66 -31.55 -21.48 -1.62
N LEU A 67 -31.12 -20.23 -1.55
CA LEU A 67 -31.86 -19.14 -0.95
C LEU A 67 -32.39 -18.20 -2.03
N LYS A 68 -33.65 -17.82 -1.92
CA LYS A 68 -34.26 -16.71 -2.66
C LYS A 68 -34.36 -15.48 -1.74
N PRO A 69 -34.06 -14.27 -2.23
CA PRO A 69 -34.20 -13.07 -1.45
C PRO A 69 -35.69 -12.74 -1.22
N LEU A 70 -36.03 -12.28 -0.02
CA LEU A 70 -37.29 -11.64 0.35
C LEU A 70 -36.99 -10.21 0.80
N GLU A 71 -38.01 -9.40 1.07
CA GLU A 71 -37.83 -7.95 1.38
C GLU A 71 -36.88 -7.68 2.54
N GLU A 72 -36.88 -8.52 3.60
CA GLU A 72 -35.99 -8.33 4.75
C GLU A 72 -35.14 -9.59 5.09
N ASN A 73 -35.45 -10.75 4.51
CA ASN A 73 -34.88 -12.05 4.87
C ASN A 73 -34.58 -12.87 3.62
N PHE A 74 -34.13 -14.09 3.85
CA PHE A 74 -33.96 -15.10 2.81
C PHE A 74 -34.86 -16.31 3.11
N GLN A 75 -35.35 -16.93 2.08
CA GLN A 75 -36.13 -18.16 2.18
C GLN A 75 -35.47 -19.25 1.33
N THR A 76 -35.36 -20.44 1.89
CA THR A 76 -34.91 -21.61 1.12
C THR A 76 -35.96 -22.00 0.08
N LEU A 77 -35.56 -22.71 -0.96
CA LEU A 77 -36.51 -23.16 -2.00
C LEU A 77 -37.57 -24.14 -1.44
N ASN A 78 -37.32 -24.79 -0.32
CA ASN A 78 -38.30 -25.63 0.38
C ASN A 78 -39.05 -24.90 1.51
N GLY A 79 -39.00 -23.57 1.55
CA GLY A 79 -39.86 -22.71 2.35
C GLY A 79 -39.40 -22.41 3.76
N LYS A 80 -38.17 -22.77 4.16
CA LYS A 80 -37.58 -22.47 5.48
C LYS A 80 -37.01 -21.05 5.51
N GLU A 81 -37.08 -20.37 6.64
CA GLU A 81 -36.57 -19.04 6.81
C GLU A 81 -35.09 -19.02 7.22
N ILE A 82 -34.33 -18.08 6.64
CA ILE A 82 -32.92 -17.84 6.97
C ILE A 82 -32.68 -16.33 7.08
N PHE A 83 -31.96 -15.95 8.11
CA PHE A 83 -31.50 -14.58 8.34
C PHE A 83 -29.97 -14.56 8.17
N ILE A 84 -29.49 -13.58 7.42
CA ILE A 84 -28.04 -13.36 7.25
C ILE A 84 -27.70 -12.06 7.97
N GLN A 85 -26.95 -12.14 9.06
CA GLN A 85 -26.51 -10.99 9.86
C GLN A 85 -24.97 -10.93 9.87
N GLY A 86 -24.40 -10.03 9.08
CA GLY A 86 -22.94 -9.97 8.88
C GLY A 86 -22.42 -11.29 8.32
N ASN A 87 -21.54 -11.93 9.06
CA ASN A 87 -20.95 -13.23 8.69
C ASN A 87 -21.60 -14.44 9.39
N LEU A 88 -22.84 -14.31 9.83
CA LEU A 88 -23.58 -15.40 10.48
C LEU A 88 -24.88 -15.67 9.74
N ILE A 89 -25.15 -16.95 9.51
CA ILE A 89 -26.43 -17.45 9.02
C ILE A 89 -27.21 -17.94 10.22
N ILE A 90 -28.37 -17.37 10.47
CA ILE A 90 -29.27 -17.73 11.55
C ILE A 90 -30.46 -18.51 10.98
N LEU A 91 -30.69 -19.72 11.48
CA LEU A 91 -31.79 -20.57 11.05
C LEU A 91 -33.10 -20.11 11.72
N GLY A 92 -34.08 -19.75 10.89
CA GLY A 92 -35.41 -19.33 11.34
C GLY A 92 -36.45 -20.45 11.36
N ALA A 93 -37.71 -20.09 11.07
CA ALA A 93 -38.82 -20.99 11.01
C ALA A 93 -38.62 -22.09 9.96
N GLY A 94 -39.00 -23.35 10.32
CA GLY A 94 -38.86 -24.50 9.45
C GLY A 94 -37.62 -25.38 9.69
N PHE A 95 -36.68 -24.93 10.50
CA PHE A 95 -35.55 -25.74 10.98
C PHE A 95 -35.85 -26.30 12.38
N ASN A 96 -35.34 -27.50 12.67
CA ASN A 96 -35.62 -28.20 13.94
C ASN A 96 -34.88 -27.58 15.13
N TYR A 97 -33.92 -26.71 14.91
CA TYR A 97 -33.15 -26.00 15.94
C TYR A 97 -32.83 -24.55 15.50
N THR A 98 -32.69 -23.68 16.48
CA THR A 98 -32.09 -22.36 16.30
C THR A 98 -30.58 -22.53 16.39
N LEU A 99 -29.91 -22.50 15.26
CA LEU A 99 -28.45 -22.57 15.13
C LEU A 99 -27.94 -21.38 14.31
N SER A 100 -26.83 -20.83 14.71
CA SER A 100 -26.09 -19.88 13.90
C SER A 100 -24.89 -20.55 13.23
N VAL A 101 -24.75 -20.38 11.92
CA VAL A 101 -23.69 -21.00 11.13
C VAL A 101 -22.79 -19.90 10.57
N PRO A 102 -21.48 -19.88 10.89
CA PRO A 102 -20.57 -18.89 10.35
C PRO A 102 -20.39 -19.02 8.84
N VAL A 103 -20.37 -17.88 8.15
CA VAL A 103 -19.95 -17.77 6.75
C VAL A 103 -18.43 -17.59 6.73
N LEU A 104 -17.75 -18.42 5.97
CA LEU A 104 -16.29 -18.42 5.87
C LEU A 104 -15.80 -17.46 4.79
N PHE A 105 -16.44 -17.44 3.63
CA PHE A 105 -16.20 -16.50 2.55
C PHE A 105 -17.38 -16.49 1.56
N GLU A 106 -17.41 -15.47 0.72
CA GLU A 106 -18.41 -15.30 -0.35
C GLU A 106 -17.70 -15.23 -1.71
N GLU A 107 -18.30 -15.84 -2.73
CA GLU A 107 -17.83 -15.81 -4.10
C GLU A 107 -19.02 -15.61 -5.06
N THR A 108 -18.85 -14.80 -6.11
CA THR A 108 -19.88 -14.54 -7.10
C THR A 108 -19.64 -15.37 -8.35
N PHE A 109 -20.68 -16.08 -8.80
CA PHE A 109 -20.68 -16.89 -10.01
C PHE A 109 -21.66 -16.37 -11.05
N TYR A 110 -21.45 -16.72 -12.30
CA TYR A 110 -22.31 -16.37 -13.43
C TYR A 110 -22.77 -17.64 -14.14
N ASN A 111 -24.03 -17.67 -14.57
CA ASN A 111 -24.55 -18.74 -15.42
C ASN A 111 -24.22 -18.49 -16.90
N GLU A 112 -24.62 -19.41 -17.78
CA GLU A 112 -24.40 -19.30 -19.22
C GLU A 112 -25.13 -18.09 -19.86
N LYS A 113 -26.13 -17.51 -19.17
CA LYS A 113 -26.88 -16.31 -19.59
C LYS A 113 -26.30 -15.01 -18.97
N GLU A 114 -25.11 -15.06 -18.35
CA GLU A 114 -24.44 -13.95 -17.64
C GLU A 114 -25.22 -13.41 -16.42
N GLU A 115 -26.19 -14.17 -15.89
CA GLU A 115 -26.89 -13.84 -14.64
C GLU A 115 -26.02 -14.24 -13.44
N SER A 116 -25.83 -13.32 -12.49
CA SER A 116 -24.99 -13.54 -11.31
C SER A 116 -25.78 -14.12 -10.13
N PHE A 117 -25.11 -14.95 -9.34
CA PHE A 117 -25.56 -15.41 -8.02
C PHE A 117 -24.38 -15.53 -7.08
N SER A 118 -24.64 -15.40 -5.78
CA SER A 118 -23.61 -15.54 -4.73
C SER A 118 -23.55 -16.95 -4.18
N ILE A 119 -22.34 -17.40 -3.88
CA ILE A 119 -22.11 -18.62 -3.10
C ILE A 119 -21.48 -18.23 -1.76
N LEU A 120 -22.12 -18.61 -0.68
CA LEU A 120 -21.56 -18.48 0.67
C LEU A 120 -21.02 -19.83 1.15
N CYS A 121 -19.70 -19.90 1.37
CA CYS A 121 -19.10 -21.04 2.03
C CYS A 121 -19.38 -20.97 3.52
N ILE A 122 -20.01 -22.01 4.09
CA ILE A 122 -20.42 -22.07 5.49
C ILE A 122 -19.61 -23.09 6.27
N ALA A 123 -19.42 -22.86 7.56
CA ALA A 123 -18.52 -23.65 8.41
C ALA A 123 -18.95 -25.12 8.56
N HIS A 124 -20.24 -25.40 8.52
CA HIS A 124 -20.79 -26.75 8.64
C HIS A 124 -22.18 -26.85 7.99
N PRO A 125 -22.68 -28.08 7.69
CA PRO A 125 -24.04 -28.30 7.16
C PRO A 125 -25.14 -27.75 8.08
N LEU A 126 -26.28 -27.34 7.48
CA LEU A 126 -27.42 -26.77 8.20
C LEU A 126 -28.18 -27.78 9.02
N GLU A 127 -28.18 -29.07 8.61
CA GLU A 127 -28.89 -30.16 9.30
C GLU A 127 -27.86 -31.14 9.88
N LYS A 128 -27.98 -31.43 11.19
CA LYS A 128 -27.26 -32.56 11.79
C LYS A 128 -27.98 -33.81 11.40
N THR A 129 -27.35 -34.71 10.66
CA THR A 129 -27.88 -36.07 10.46
C THR A 129 -27.90 -36.77 11.81
N GLU A 130 -29.11 -37.03 12.33
CA GLU A 130 -29.30 -37.95 13.40
C GLU A 130 -28.93 -39.35 12.90
N SER A 131 -27.71 -39.78 13.18
CA SER A 131 -27.32 -41.16 13.10
C SER A 131 -27.21 -41.67 14.55
N SER A 132 -28.29 -42.40 14.94
CA SER A 132 -28.31 -43.48 15.96
C SER A 132 -27.18 -43.50 16.98
N SER A 133 -27.56 -43.26 18.23
CA SER A 133 -26.91 -43.83 19.39
C SER A 133 -26.50 -45.27 19.12
N GLU A 134 -25.23 -45.56 19.05
CA GLU A 134 -24.58 -46.71 19.68
C GLU A 134 -23.06 -46.67 19.41
N SER A 135 -22.38 -46.55 20.55
CA SER A 135 -21.08 -47.13 20.87
C SER A 135 -20.11 -47.43 19.72
N THR A 136 -19.21 -46.58 19.53
CA THR A 136 -17.77 -46.90 19.57
C THR A 136 -17.02 -45.58 19.75
N ALA A 137 -16.18 -45.50 20.76
CA ALA A 137 -15.23 -44.45 20.99
C ALA A 137 -14.23 -44.40 19.82
N SER A 138 -14.62 -43.73 18.73
CA SER A 138 -13.68 -43.30 17.71
C SER A 138 -13.35 -41.85 18.06
N SER A 139 -12.15 -41.69 18.52
CA SER A 139 -11.41 -40.48 18.77
C SER A 139 -11.98 -39.26 18.02
N ASN A 140 -12.74 -38.41 18.73
CA ASN A 140 -12.78 -37.00 18.37
C ASN A 140 -11.34 -36.56 18.40
N SER A 141 -10.69 -36.50 17.23
CA SER A 141 -9.41 -35.81 17.09
C SER A 141 -9.68 -34.35 17.38
N TYR A 142 -9.53 -33.96 18.62
CA TYR A 142 -9.50 -32.55 19.02
C TYR A 142 -8.43 -31.86 18.18
N SER A 143 -8.84 -31.05 17.22
CA SER A 143 -7.94 -30.27 16.42
C SER A 143 -7.77 -28.92 17.11
N LEU A 144 -6.65 -28.73 17.78
CA LEU A 144 -6.27 -27.46 18.40
C LEU A 144 -5.92 -26.46 17.28
N LYS A 145 -6.87 -25.60 16.94
CA LYS A 145 -6.70 -24.61 15.85
C LYS A 145 -6.30 -23.23 16.38
N ASN A 146 -6.83 -22.85 17.53
CA ASN A 146 -6.63 -21.52 18.12
C ASN A 146 -6.32 -21.61 19.63
N ILE A 147 -6.06 -20.46 20.25
CA ILE A 147 -5.73 -20.40 21.68
C ILE A 147 -6.94 -20.68 22.58
N GLU A 148 -8.15 -20.42 22.09
CA GLU A 148 -9.40 -20.70 22.83
C GLU A 148 -9.61 -22.19 22.94
N ASP A 149 -9.42 -22.96 21.86
CA ASP A 149 -9.47 -24.43 21.88
C ASP A 149 -8.45 -24.99 22.87
N VAL A 150 -7.26 -24.40 22.92
CA VAL A 150 -6.20 -24.79 23.85
C VAL A 150 -6.58 -24.48 25.29
N ARG A 151 -7.18 -23.33 25.58
CA ARG A 151 -7.64 -22.92 26.90
C ARG A 151 -8.79 -23.81 27.38
N GLU A 152 -9.73 -24.16 26.51
CA GLU A 152 -10.81 -25.09 26.80
C GLU A 152 -10.26 -26.48 27.12
N PHE A 153 -9.31 -26.96 26.32
CA PHE A 153 -8.66 -28.25 26.52
C PHE A 153 -7.87 -28.32 27.84
N LEU A 154 -7.11 -27.28 28.18
CA LEU A 154 -6.31 -27.22 29.41
C LEU A 154 -7.13 -26.90 30.68
N GLY A 155 -8.27 -26.22 30.51
CA GLY A 155 -9.22 -25.88 31.56
C GLY A 155 -8.57 -25.21 32.78
N ARG A 156 -8.80 -25.78 33.97
CA ARG A 156 -8.30 -25.28 35.27
C ARG A 156 -6.78 -25.20 35.39
N HIS A 157 -6.04 -25.89 34.52
CA HIS A 157 -4.58 -25.90 34.56
C HIS A 157 -3.99 -24.59 34.06
N CYS A 158 -4.75 -23.80 33.27
CA CYS A 158 -4.34 -22.50 32.75
C CYS A 158 -3.91 -21.53 33.87
N GLU A 159 -4.62 -21.45 34.97
CA GLU A 159 -4.29 -20.56 36.10
C GLU A 159 -2.89 -20.85 36.69
N ARG A 160 -2.53 -22.12 36.72
CA ARG A 160 -1.22 -22.53 37.23
C ARG A 160 -0.12 -22.22 36.22
N PHE A 161 -0.42 -22.40 34.94
CA PHE A 161 0.50 -22.02 33.85
C PHE A 161 0.74 -20.52 33.85
N ASP A 162 -0.28 -19.71 34.04
CA ASP A 162 -0.15 -18.25 34.11
C ASP A 162 0.80 -17.82 35.25
N LYS A 163 0.78 -18.51 36.38
CA LYS A 163 1.77 -18.26 37.47
C LYS A 163 3.19 -18.62 37.08
N TYR A 164 3.40 -19.70 36.33
CA TYR A 164 4.72 -20.09 35.83
C TYR A 164 5.20 -19.11 34.75
N LEU A 165 4.31 -18.69 33.86
CA LEU A 165 4.56 -17.69 32.82
C LEU A 165 4.89 -16.33 33.43
N GLY A 166 4.14 -15.89 34.45
CA GLY A 166 4.44 -14.65 35.18
C GLY A 166 5.82 -14.66 35.87
N SER A 167 6.25 -15.80 36.39
CA SER A 167 7.61 -15.97 36.90
C SER A 167 8.67 -15.90 35.79
N PHE A 168 8.40 -16.57 34.66
CA PHE A 168 9.27 -16.52 33.49
C PHE A 168 9.43 -15.09 32.96
N HIS A 169 8.33 -14.34 32.82
CA HIS A 169 8.37 -12.95 32.36
C HIS A 169 9.24 -12.06 33.25
N ARG A 170 9.16 -12.21 34.57
CA ARG A 170 10.02 -11.46 35.50
C ARG A 170 11.50 -11.82 35.34
N THR A 171 11.79 -13.11 35.34
CA THR A 171 13.18 -13.61 35.17
C THR A 171 13.76 -13.21 33.81
N PHE A 172 12.95 -13.21 32.76
CA PHE A 172 13.40 -12.80 31.43
C PHE A 172 13.83 -11.32 31.40
N LYS A 173 13.03 -10.43 32.01
CA LYS A 173 13.34 -8.99 32.08
C LYS A 173 14.60 -8.70 32.91
N GLU A 174 14.84 -9.45 33.95
CA GLU A 174 16.02 -9.30 34.82
C GLU A 174 17.33 -9.75 34.15
N HIS A 175 17.23 -10.55 33.08
CA HIS A 175 18.40 -11.19 32.46
C HIS A 175 18.56 -10.86 30.97
N GLU A 176 18.22 -9.65 30.54
CA GLU A 176 18.23 -9.20 29.13
C GLU A 176 19.54 -9.39 28.34
N ARG A 177 20.63 -9.76 28.99
CA ARG A 177 21.97 -9.90 28.36
C ARG A 177 22.48 -11.33 28.26
N LYS A 178 21.63 -12.34 28.44
CA LYS A 178 22.08 -13.73 28.36
C LYS A 178 22.09 -14.25 26.91
N SER A 179 22.80 -15.35 26.69
CA SER A 179 22.90 -15.99 25.37
C SER A 179 21.60 -16.62 24.93
N LEU A 180 21.41 -16.75 23.61
CA LEU A 180 20.27 -17.47 23.01
C LEU A 180 20.09 -18.86 23.63
N ARG A 181 21.18 -19.57 23.86
CA ARG A 181 21.15 -20.90 24.48
C ARG A 181 20.47 -20.90 25.86
N HIS A 182 20.77 -19.89 26.68
CA HIS A 182 20.14 -19.76 27.99
C HIS A 182 18.62 -19.61 27.90
N TYR A 183 18.13 -18.83 26.91
CA TYR A 183 16.69 -18.66 26.72
C TYR A 183 16.02 -19.91 26.16
N ILE A 184 16.67 -20.64 25.27
CA ILE A 184 16.21 -21.96 24.79
C ILE A 184 16.05 -22.91 25.97
N ASP A 185 17.06 -23.02 26.82
CA ASP A 185 17.05 -23.90 28.00
C ASP A 185 15.98 -23.47 29.01
N SER A 186 15.75 -22.16 29.18
CA SER A 186 14.71 -21.61 30.06
C SER A 186 13.30 -21.93 29.57
N VAL A 187 13.06 -21.82 28.25
CA VAL A 187 11.77 -22.17 27.64
C VAL A 187 11.52 -23.68 27.70
N ASN A 188 12.54 -24.51 27.47
CA ASN A 188 12.46 -25.95 27.61
C ASN A 188 12.14 -26.37 29.07
N ALA A 189 12.77 -25.71 30.05
CA ALA A 189 12.49 -25.94 31.45
C ALA A 189 11.05 -25.54 31.82
N LEU A 190 10.54 -24.42 31.30
CA LEU A 190 9.15 -23.98 31.47
C LEU A 190 8.18 -25.01 30.89
N TYR A 191 8.42 -25.47 29.68
CA TYR A 191 7.62 -26.49 28.99
C TYR A 191 7.58 -27.79 29.79
N THR A 192 8.71 -28.29 30.22
CA THR A 192 8.84 -29.50 31.02
C THR A 192 8.05 -29.36 32.33
N LYS A 193 8.15 -28.23 33.00
CA LYS A 193 7.42 -27.94 34.26
C LYS A 193 5.91 -27.93 34.05
N CYS A 194 5.42 -27.32 32.98
CA CYS A 194 4.01 -27.29 32.61
C CYS A 194 3.48 -28.72 32.30
N LEU A 195 4.25 -29.48 31.52
CA LEU A 195 3.90 -30.84 31.14
C LEU A 195 3.87 -31.78 32.37
N GLN A 196 4.85 -31.70 33.27
CA GLN A 196 4.88 -32.44 34.53
C GLN A 196 3.69 -32.08 35.44
N HIS A 197 3.27 -30.80 35.44
CA HIS A 197 2.09 -30.40 36.19
C HIS A 197 0.81 -31.05 35.65
N LEU A 198 0.61 -31.09 34.33
CA LEU A 198 -0.54 -31.78 33.72
C LEU A 198 -0.56 -33.27 33.99
N LEU A 199 0.59 -33.92 33.89
CA LEU A 199 0.70 -35.36 34.11
C LEU A 199 0.52 -35.77 35.59
N ARG A 200 0.38 -34.83 36.53
CA ARG A 200 -0.08 -35.11 37.90
C ARG A 200 -1.59 -35.33 38.01
N ASP A 201 -2.34 -34.80 37.02
CA ASP A 201 -3.77 -35.07 36.93
C ASP A 201 -4.00 -36.54 36.49
N SER A 202 -4.78 -37.30 37.27
CA SER A 202 -5.02 -38.73 37.03
C SER A 202 -5.72 -38.99 35.70
N HIS A 203 -6.63 -38.11 35.29
CA HIS A 203 -7.37 -38.22 34.02
C HIS A 203 -6.42 -37.98 32.82
N LEU A 204 -5.64 -36.90 32.86
CA LEU A 204 -4.69 -36.60 31.80
C LEU A 204 -3.55 -37.62 31.72
N LYS A 205 -3.14 -38.19 32.88
CA LYS A 205 -2.14 -39.24 32.92
C LYS A 205 -2.66 -40.53 32.25
N MET A 206 -3.96 -40.82 32.34
CA MET A 206 -4.56 -41.95 31.63
C MET A 206 -4.65 -41.70 30.12
N LEU A 207 -5.03 -40.51 29.72
CA LEU A 207 -5.04 -40.10 28.29
C LEU A 207 -3.63 -40.12 27.69
N ALA A 208 -2.61 -39.74 28.45
CA ALA A 208 -1.21 -39.72 28.01
C ALA A 208 -0.62 -41.09 27.69
N LYS A 209 -1.30 -42.19 28.04
CA LYS A 209 -0.91 -43.55 27.64
C LYS A 209 -1.12 -43.82 26.14
N GLN A 210 -1.99 -43.07 25.50
CA GLN A 210 -2.19 -43.12 24.05
C GLN A 210 -1.27 -42.10 23.41
N GLU A 211 -0.49 -42.53 22.45
CA GLU A 211 0.51 -41.66 21.79
C GLU A 211 -0.11 -40.43 21.11
N GLU A 212 -1.26 -40.60 20.47
CA GLU A 212 -1.99 -39.50 19.84
C GLU A 212 -2.46 -38.45 20.85
N GLN A 213 -3.00 -38.91 21.99
CA GLN A 213 -3.45 -38.02 23.05
C GLN A 213 -2.28 -37.32 23.74
N MET A 214 -1.17 -38.01 23.92
CA MET A 214 0.05 -37.43 24.47
C MET A 214 0.61 -36.34 23.54
N ASN A 215 0.58 -36.57 22.25
CA ASN A 215 0.98 -35.56 21.26
C ASN A 215 0.06 -34.33 21.27
N LEU A 216 -1.24 -34.53 21.44
CA LEU A 216 -2.21 -33.45 21.60
C LEU A 216 -1.94 -32.62 22.86
N ILE A 217 -1.67 -33.28 24.01
CA ILE A 217 -1.31 -32.63 25.26
C ILE A 217 -0.03 -31.79 25.07
N LYS A 218 1.00 -32.36 24.43
CA LYS A 218 2.25 -31.67 24.14
C LYS A 218 2.03 -30.45 23.28
N GLN A 219 1.22 -30.58 22.24
CA GLN A 219 0.89 -29.45 21.34
C GLN A 219 0.11 -28.36 22.07
N ALA A 220 -0.86 -28.73 22.93
CA ALA A 220 -1.62 -27.76 23.71
C ALA A 220 -0.73 -26.95 24.64
N VAL A 221 0.20 -27.60 25.34
CA VAL A 221 1.16 -26.92 26.21
C VAL A 221 2.11 -26.02 25.42
N GLU A 222 2.60 -26.50 24.31
CA GLU A 222 3.50 -25.70 23.43
C GLU A 222 2.79 -24.45 22.90
N MET A 223 1.57 -24.59 22.38
CA MET A 223 0.80 -23.46 21.87
C MET A 223 0.49 -22.45 22.98
N TYR A 224 0.12 -22.92 24.17
CA TYR A 224 -0.20 -22.04 25.29
C TYR A 224 1.01 -21.22 25.76
N ILE A 225 2.15 -21.89 25.94
CA ILE A 225 3.40 -21.24 26.35
C ILE A 225 3.82 -20.22 25.31
N HIS A 226 3.93 -20.62 24.06
CA HIS A 226 4.39 -19.72 23.00
C HIS A 226 3.46 -18.55 22.77
N HIS A 227 2.15 -18.73 22.87
CA HIS A 227 1.21 -17.60 22.78
C HIS A 227 1.51 -16.54 23.86
N ALA A 228 1.85 -16.97 25.07
CA ALA A 228 2.13 -16.06 26.17
C ALA A 228 3.52 -15.41 26.13
N ILE A 229 4.53 -16.11 25.62
CA ILE A 229 5.93 -15.61 25.61
C ILE A 229 6.40 -15.11 24.25
N TYR A 230 5.56 -15.25 23.21
CA TYR A 230 5.94 -14.94 21.82
C TYR A 230 6.58 -13.56 21.67
N ASP A 231 5.92 -12.53 22.19
CA ASP A 231 6.40 -11.15 22.04
C ASP A 231 7.77 -10.93 22.66
N LEU A 232 8.04 -11.58 23.78
CA LEU A 232 9.35 -11.45 24.45
C LEU A 232 10.43 -12.21 23.70
N VAL A 233 10.18 -13.49 23.44
CA VAL A 233 11.18 -14.39 22.84
C VAL A 233 11.43 -14.03 21.39
N PHE A 234 10.38 -13.76 20.63
CA PHE A 234 10.50 -13.43 19.21
C PHE A 234 11.18 -12.07 18.98
N LYS A 235 10.89 -11.06 19.83
CA LYS A 235 11.62 -9.78 19.81
C LYS A 235 13.10 -9.96 20.10
N TYR A 236 13.44 -10.82 21.05
CA TYR A 236 14.82 -11.13 21.36
C TYR A 236 15.54 -11.85 20.20
N VAL A 237 14.90 -12.86 19.60
CA VAL A 237 15.43 -13.55 18.41
C VAL A 237 15.60 -12.55 17.27
N GLY A 238 14.64 -11.67 17.03
CA GLY A 238 14.73 -10.60 16.05
C GLY A 238 15.89 -9.64 16.28
N THR A 239 16.25 -9.39 17.53
CA THR A 239 17.42 -8.56 17.87
C THR A 239 18.72 -9.26 17.52
N ILE A 240 18.82 -10.57 17.73
CA ILE A 240 20.00 -11.37 17.37
C ILE A 240 20.15 -11.43 15.84
N GLU A 241 19.07 -11.72 15.13
CA GLU A 241 19.06 -11.90 13.69
C GLU A 241 18.93 -10.58 12.90
N ALA A 242 18.96 -9.42 13.58
CA ALA A 242 18.67 -8.11 12.98
C ALA A 242 19.54 -7.79 11.77
N SER A 243 20.83 -8.10 11.84
CA SER A 243 21.79 -7.88 10.75
C SER A 243 21.49 -8.79 9.56
N GLU A 244 21.26 -10.06 9.83
CA GLU A 244 20.97 -11.08 8.82
C GLU A 244 19.65 -10.81 8.11
N ASP A 245 18.61 -10.40 8.85
CA ASP A 245 17.32 -9.98 8.29
C ASP A 245 17.48 -8.75 7.39
N ALA A 246 18.23 -7.74 7.82
CA ALA A 246 18.48 -6.53 7.03
C ALA A 246 19.22 -6.85 5.72
N ASP A 247 20.25 -7.69 5.77
CA ASP A 247 21.02 -8.09 4.59
C ASP A 247 20.18 -8.93 3.62
N PHE A 248 19.39 -9.85 4.13
CA PHE A 248 18.45 -10.62 3.31
C PHE A 248 17.38 -9.73 2.67
N ASN A 249 16.85 -8.73 3.39
CA ASN A 249 15.90 -7.78 2.87
C ASN A 249 16.50 -6.95 1.71
N LYS A 250 17.75 -6.51 1.81
CA LYS A 250 18.44 -5.82 0.71
C LYS A 250 18.50 -6.70 -0.54
N ILE A 251 18.87 -7.97 -0.38
CA ILE A 251 18.94 -8.92 -1.50
C ILE A 251 17.56 -9.14 -2.12
N THR A 252 16.54 -9.44 -1.33
CA THR A 252 15.19 -9.69 -1.86
C THR A 252 14.57 -8.46 -2.49
N ARG A 253 14.84 -7.25 -1.96
CA ARG A 253 14.38 -6.00 -2.58
C ARG A 253 15.07 -5.75 -3.93
N SER A 254 16.36 -6.02 -4.05
CA SER A 254 17.08 -5.88 -5.32
C SER A 254 16.55 -6.82 -6.43
N LEU A 255 15.91 -7.92 -6.06
CA LEU A 255 15.39 -8.95 -6.97
C LEU A 255 13.90 -8.75 -7.34
N GLN A 256 13.28 -7.61 -6.95
CA GLN A 256 11.84 -7.38 -7.16
C GLN A 256 11.42 -7.36 -8.64
N ASP A 257 12.31 -7.05 -9.55
CA ASP A 257 12.01 -6.97 -10.98
C ASP A 257 12.00 -8.34 -11.68
N LEU A 258 12.51 -9.40 -11.01
CA LEU A 258 12.50 -10.74 -11.57
C LEU A 258 11.08 -11.25 -11.84
N GLN A 259 10.89 -11.79 -13.04
CA GLN A 259 9.65 -12.43 -13.45
C GLN A 259 9.69 -13.94 -13.18
N GLN A 260 8.54 -14.60 -13.24
CA GLN A 260 8.44 -16.04 -13.06
C GLN A 260 9.35 -16.82 -14.01
N LYS A 261 9.48 -16.34 -15.23
CA LYS A 261 10.34 -16.96 -16.27
C LYS A 261 11.82 -16.89 -15.93
N ASP A 262 12.25 -15.79 -15.29
CA ASP A 262 13.67 -15.57 -14.98
C ASP A 262 14.16 -16.52 -13.87
N ILE A 263 13.24 -16.92 -13.00
CA ILE A 263 13.50 -17.87 -11.91
C ILE A 263 13.27 -19.32 -12.36
N GLY A 264 12.68 -19.52 -13.56
CA GLY A 264 12.41 -20.84 -14.10
C GLY A 264 11.09 -21.45 -13.62
N VAL A 265 10.14 -20.61 -13.18
CA VAL A 265 8.79 -21.07 -12.82
C VAL A 265 8.03 -21.44 -14.09
N LYS A 266 7.61 -22.71 -14.19
CA LYS A 266 6.80 -23.17 -15.31
C LYS A 266 5.39 -22.56 -15.26
N PRO A 267 4.79 -22.20 -16.41
CA PRO A 267 3.46 -21.55 -16.46
C PRO A 267 2.36 -22.36 -15.77
N GLU A 268 2.49 -23.68 -15.75
CA GLU A 268 1.54 -24.63 -15.14
C GLU A 268 1.38 -24.43 -13.62
N PHE A 269 2.44 -23.96 -12.95
CA PHE A 269 2.48 -23.72 -11.50
C PHE A 269 2.13 -22.29 -11.12
N SER A 270 1.98 -21.39 -12.09
CA SER A 270 1.66 -19.95 -11.84
C SER A 270 0.31 -19.75 -11.19
N PHE A 271 -0.64 -20.66 -11.41
CA PHE A 271 -2.02 -20.56 -10.94
C PHE A 271 -2.12 -20.52 -9.40
N ASN A 272 -1.29 -21.26 -8.69
CA ASN A 272 -1.34 -21.36 -7.24
C ASN A 272 -0.55 -20.27 -6.51
N ILE A 273 0.26 -19.49 -7.22
CA ILE A 273 1.16 -18.47 -6.64
C ILE A 273 0.41 -17.41 -5.84
N PRO A 274 -0.69 -16.78 -6.32
CA PRO A 274 -1.40 -15.77 -5.55
C PRO A 274 -1.97 -16.32 -4.23
N ARG A 275 -2.45 -17.57 -4.24
CA ARG A 275 -2.99 -18.24 -3.05
C ARG A 275 -1.88 -18.58 -2.07
N ALA A 276 -0.76 -19.12 -2.56
CA ALA A 276 0.42 -19.41 -1.76
C ALA A 276 1.02 -18.14 -1.13
N LYS A 277 1.05 -17.04 -1.88
CA LYS A 277 1.53 -15.74 -1.38
C LYS A 277 0.66 -15.22 -0.23
N ARG A 278 -0.67 -15.30 -0.35
CA ARG A 278 -1.59 -14.91 0.73
C ARG A 278 -1.39 -15.75 2.00
N GLU A 279 -1.23 -17.06 1.85
CA GLU A 279 -1.00 -17.96 2.98
C GLU A 279 0.37 -17.67 3.64
N LEU A 280 1.41 -17.48 2.84
CA LEU A 280 2.74 -17.13 3.35
C LEU A 280 2.74 -15.81 4.13
N GLY A 281 1.93 -14.84 3.72
CA GLY A 281 1.73 -13.57 4.43
C GLY A 281 1.14 -13.72 5.84
N GLN A 282 0.60 -14.89 6.21
CA GLN A 282 0.09 -15.16 7.56
C GLN A 282 1.19 -15.63 8.53
N LEU A 283 2.41 -15.87 8.06
CA LEU A 283 3.51 -16.43 8.87
C LEU A 283 3.75 -15.64 10.16
N ASN A 284 3.74 -14.32 10.09
CA ASN A 284 3.97 -13.44 11.25
C ASN A 284 2.77 -13.33 12.22
N LYS A 285 1.60 -13.84 11.85
CA LYS A 285 0.45 -13.94 12.74
C LYS A 285 0.48 -15.21 13.61
N CYS A 286 1.29 -16.19 13.22
CA CYS A 286 1.47 -17.42 13.97
C CYS A 286 2.41 -17.16 15.16
N THR A 287 2.01 -17.58 16.36
CA THR A 287 2.77 -17.33 17.60
C THR A 287 3.63 -18.52 18.06
N SER A 288 3.32 -19.74 17.66
CA SER A 288 4.13 -20.91 18.02
C SER A 288 4.97 -21.40 16.83
N PRO A 289 6.16 -22.00 17.08
CA PRO A 289 6.98 -22.61 16.04
C PRO A 289 6.21 -23.65 15.23
N GLN A 290 5.35 -24.44 15.88
CA GLN A 290 4.54 -25.45 15.23
C GLN A 290 3.50 -24.82 14.28
N GLN A 291 2.82 -23.74 14.68
CA GLN A 291 1.88 -23.03 13.81
C GLN A 291 2.57 -22.40 12.60
N LYS A 292 3.76 -21.81 12.81
CA LYS A 292 4.56 -21.27 11.71
C LYS A 292 4.94 -22.39 10.72
N LEU A 293 5.35 -23.53 11.22
CA LEU A 293 5.74 -24.65 10.39
C LEU A 293 4.55 -25.26 9.63
N LEU A 294 3.36 -25.31 10.26
CA LEU A 294 2.11 -25.71 9.59
C LEU A 294 1.69 -24.70 8.50
N CYS A 295 1.91 -23.41 8.72
CA CYS A 295 1.72 -22.38 7.70
C CYS A 295 2.62 -22.63 6.49
N LEU A 296 3.89 -22.89 6.71
CA LEU A 296 4.86 -23.22 5.65
C LEU A 296 4.47 -24.50 4.91
N ARG A 297 4.04 -25.56 5.63
CA ARG A 297 3.54 -26.78 5.00
C ARG A 297 2.33 -26.50 4.12
N LYS A 298 1.39 -25.69 4.59
CA LYS A 298 0.19 -25.33 3.83
C LYS A 298 0.56 -24.57 2.54
N VAL A 299 1.55 -23.70 2.59
CA VAL A 299 2.11 -23.03 1.39
C VAL A 299 2.63 -24.06 0.40
N VAL A 300 3.46 -25.01 0.83
CA VAL A 300 4.00 -26.07 -0.02
C VAL A 300 2.88 -26.94 -0.61
N GLN A 301 1.89 -27.32 0.21
CA GLN A 301 0.73 -28.08 -0.25
C GLN A 301 -0.09 -27.32 -1.30
N ILE A 302 -0.29 -26.02 -1.13
CA ILE A 302 -0.98 -25.17 -2.13
C ILE A 302 -0.22 -25.16 -3.44
N ILE A 303 1.11 -25.01 -3.40
CA ILE A 303 1.96 -25.01 -4.60
C ILE A 303 1.83 -26.36 -5.35
N MET A 304 1.80 -27.46 -4.62
CA MET A 304 1.75 -28.82 -5.19
C MET A 304 0.33 -29.24 -5.65
N GLN A 305 -0.72 -28.46 -5.41
CA GLN A 305 -2.09 -28.78 -5.82
C GLN A 305 -2.26 -28.61 -7.34
N SER A 306 -2.71 -29.65 -8.00
CA SER A 306 -3.04 -29.60 -9.43
C SER A 306 -4.35 -28.86 -9.70
N PRO A 307 -4.43 -27.99 -10.70
CA PRO A 307 -5.64 -27.20 -11.01
C PRO A 307 -6.80 -27.98 -11.64
N SER A 308 -6.61 -29.16 -12.20
CA SER A 308 -7.72 -29.99 -12.72
C SER A 308 -7.35 -31.44 -12.93
N GLN A 309 -8.32 -32.35 -12.75
CA GLN A 309 -8.21 -33.79 -13.03
C GLN A 309 -8.09 -34.16 -14.52
N ARG A 310 -8.01 -33.18 -15.43
CA ARG A 310 -8.05 -33.41 -16.89
C ARG A 310 -6.74 -33.21 -17.63
N VAL A 311 -5.70 -32.75 -16.95
CA VAL A 311 -4.37 -32.63 -17.55
C VAL A 311 -3.48 -33.65 -16.84
N ASN A 312 -2.86 -34.55 -17.59
CA ASN A 312 -1.74 -35.37 -17.10
C ASN A 312 -0.61 -34.42 -16.74
N MET A 313 -0.64 -33.88 -15.52
CA MET A 313 0.44 -33.08 -15.02
C MET A 313 1.60 -34.03 -14.69
N GLU A 314 2.73 -33.74 -15.29
CA GLU A 314 4.00 -34.22 -14.78
C GLU A 314 4.05 -33.91 -13.28
N THR A 315 4.37 -34.89 -12.48
CA THR A 315 4.53 -34.69 -11.04
C THR A 315 5.58 -33.61 -10.81
N MET A 316 5.22 -32.58 -10.05
CA MET A 316 6.14 -31.50 -9.71
C MET A 316 7.43 -32.08 -9.11
N CYS A 317 8.56 -31.80 -9.70
CA CYS A 317 9.86 -32.21 -9.17
C CYS A 317 10.36 -31.22 -8.10
N ALA A 318 11.41 -31.62 -7.37
CA ALA A 318 11.97 -30.77 -6.31
C ALA A 318 12.49 -29.43 -6.84
N ASP A 319 13.02 -29.41 -8.07
CA ASP A 319 13.52 -28.19 -8.71
C ASP A 319 12.39 -27.22 -9.08
N ASP A 320 11.24 -27.74 -9.53
CA ASP A 320 10.05 -26.93 -9.80
C ASP A 320 9.52 -26.28 -8.51
N LEU A 321 9.46 -27.05 -7.42
CA LEU A 321 9.07 -26.53 -6.10
C LEU A 321 10.04 -25.44 -5.64
N LEU A 322 11.34 -25.67 -5.80
CA LEU A 322 12.36 -24.68 -5.44
C LEU A 322 12.18 -23.39 -6.23
N SER A 323 11.94 -23.46 -7.54
CA SER A 323 11.71 -22.27 -8.38
C SER A 323 10.50 -21.44 -7.91
N VAL A 324 9.39 -22.09 -7.55
CA VAL A 324 8.20 -21.41 -7.03
C VAL A 324 8.46 -20.80 -5.64
N LEU A 325 9.17 -21.52 -4.76
CA LEU A 325 9.55 -21.01 -3.44
C LEU A 325 10.46 -19.78 -3.55
N LEU A 326 11.46 -19.82 -4.44
CA LEU A 326 12.34 -18.68 -4.71
C LEU A 326 11.52 -17.45 -5.15
N TYR A 327 10.59 -17.64 -6.06
CA TYR A 327 9.70 -16.56 -6.51
C TYR A 327 8.85 -16.00 -5.37
N LEU A 328 8.25 -16.86 -4.55
CA LEU A 328 7.45 -16.45 -3.40
C LEU A 328 8.27 -15.68 -2.36
N LEU A 329 9.47 -16.14 -2.03
CA LEU A 329 10.36 -15.49 -1.08
C LEU A 329 10.76 -14.08 -1.54
N VAL A 330 11.02 -13.92 -2.83
CA VAL A 330 11.35 -12.61 -3.43
C VAL A 330 10.13 -11.68 -3.43
N LYS A 331 8.95 -12.18 -3.80
CA LYS A 331 7.74 -11.36 -4.00
C LYS A 331 6.88 -11.13 -2.74
N THR A 332 7.11 -11.88 -1.67
CA THR A 332 6.38 -11.73 -0.42
C THR A 332 7.11 -10.76 0.51
N GLU A 333 6.39 -9.80 1.06
CA GLU A 333 6.95 -8.77 1.94
C GLU A 333 7.01 -9.27 3.40
N ILE A 334 7.91 -10.22 3.67
CA ILE A 334 8.23 -10.69 5.01
C ILE A 334 9.62 -10.18 5.38
N PRO A 335 9.74 -9.22 6.32
CA PRO A 335 11.01 -8.54 6.60
C PRO A 335 11.91 -9.29 7.61
N ASN A 336 11.48 -10.39 8.19
CA ASN A 336 12.11 -11.07 9.32
C ASN A 336 12.25 -12.58 9.11
N TRP A 337 12.72 -12.99 7.94
CA TRP A 337 12.89 -14.41 7.60
C TRP A 337 13.90 -15.12 8.50
N MET A 338 15.04 -14.49 8.79
CA MET A 338 16.08 -15.09 9.64
C MET A 338 15.56 -15.28 11.06
N ALA A 339 14.86 -14.29 11.61
CA ALA A 339 14.22 -14.40 12.92
C ALA A 339 13.17 -15.52 12.95
N ASN A 340 12.33 -15.66 11.92
CA ASN A 340 11.35 -16.73 11.82
C ASN A 340 12.00 -18.12 11.77
N LEU A 341 13.05 -18.30 10.95
CA LEU A 341 13.77 -19.57 10.88
C LEU A 341 14.48 -19.92 12.18
N SER A 342 15.16 -18.97 12.78
CA SER A 342 15.84 -19.14 14.06
C SER A 342 14.85 -19.50 15.16
N TYR A 343 13.68 -18.85 15.19
CA TYR A 343 12.62 -19.14 16.14
C TYR A 343 12.05 -20.56 15.96
N ILE A 344 11.73 -20.95 14.73
CA ILE A 344 11.21 -22.29 14.42
C ILE A 344 12.22 -23.38 14.83
N LYS A 345 13.50 -23.19 14.51
CA LYS A 345 14.55 -24.18 14.79
C LYS A 345 14.84 -24.34 16.28
N ASN A 346 14.93 -23.23 17.00
CA ASN A 346 15.47 -23.22 18.36
C ASN A 346 14.41 -23.38 19.44
N PHE A 347 13.16 -23.00 19.16
CA PHE A 347 12.08 -22.98 20.16
C PHE A 347 10.96 -23.98 19.89
N ARG A 348 11.13 -24.89 18.96
CA ARG A 348 10.22 -26.02 18.76
C ARG A 348 10.38 -27.02 19.89
N LEU A 349 9.31 -27.26 20.62
CA LEU A 349 9.31 -28.09 21.84
C LEU A 349 8.80 -29.52 21.55
N CYS A 350 7.93 -29.65 20.56
CA CYS A 350 7.40 -30.95 20.12
C CYS A 350 8.08 -31.41 18.83
N SER A 351 8.86 -32.46 18.91
CA SER A 351 9.32 -33.18 17.71
C SER A 351 8.28 -34.24 17.33
N SER A 352 7.42 -33.95 16.37
CA SER A 352 6.64 -35.00 15.73
C SER A 352 7.50 -35.67 14.67
N VAL A 353 7.52 -36.98 14.69
CA VAL A 353 8.37 -37.85 13.84
C VAL A 353 7.86 -37.93 12.38
N LYS A 354 7.07 -36.96 11.91
CA LYS A 354 6.68 -36.94 10.49
C LYS A 354 7.68 -36.09 9.70
N ASP A 355 8.45 -36.76 8.85
CA ASP A 355 9.46 -36.21 7.94
C ASP A 355 8.95 -35.08 7.01
N GLU A 356 7.64 -35.00 6.79
CA GLU A 356 7.01 -34.01 5.89
C GLU A 356 7.20 -32.55 6.34
N LEU A 357 7.09 -32.30 7.65
CA LEU A 357 7.32 -30.93 8.18
C LEU A 357 8.80 -30.54 8.12
N GLY A 358 9.68 -31.49 8.35
CA GLY A 358 11.14 -31.31 8.19
C GLY A 358 11.49 -31.01 6.75
N TYR A 359 10.90 -31.72 5.79
CA TYR A 359 11.12 -31.50 4.36
C TYR A 359 10.69 -30.07 3.94
N CYS A 360 9.52 -29.61 4.38
CA CYS A 360 9.05 -28.26 4.07
C CYS A 360 10.02 -27.18 4.60
N LEU A 361 10.47 -27.33 5.84
CA LEU A 361 11.42 -26.40 6.45
C LEU A 361 12.74 -26.40 5.69
N THR A 362 13.29 -27.56 5.40
CA THR A 362 14.57 -27.72 4.67
C THR A 362 14.47 -27.14 3.26
N SER A 363 13.34 -27.31 2.57
CA SER A 363 13.13 -26.74 1.23
C SER A 363 13.12 -25.21 1.26
N ILE A 364 12.50 -24.61 2.27
CA ILE A 364 12.47 -23.14 2.42
C ILE A 364 13.86 -22.63 2.82
N GLU A 365 14.56 -23.31 3.72
CA GLU A 365 15.94 -22.98 4.08
C GLU A 365 16.87 -23.04 2.87
N ALA A 366 16.75 -24.07 2.06
CA ALA A 366 17.53 -24.19 0.83
C ALA A 366 17.25 -23.04 -0.13
N ALA A 367 15.98 -22.65 -0.27
CA ALA A 367 15.60 -21.52 -1.11
C ALA A 367 16.16 -20.19 -0.57
N ILE A 368 16.10 -19.96 0.74
CA ILE A 368 16.66 -18.77 1.39
C ILE A 368 18.18 -18.73 1.21
N GLU A 369 18.87 -19.84 1.45
CA GLU A 369 20.31 -19.91 1.27
C GLU A 369 20.73 -19.72 -0.18
N TYR A 370 19.97 -20.25 -1.12
CA TYR A 370 20.18 -20.03 -2.55
C TYR A 370 20.11 -18.55 -2.93
N ILE A 371 19.14 -17.80 -2.35
CA ILE A 371 19.03 -16.35 -2.51
C ILE A 371 20.23 -15.64 -1.86
N ARG A 372 20.59 -16.01 -0.64
CA ARG A 372 21.70 -15.39 0.11
C ARG A 372 23.06 -15.54 -0.60
N GLN A 373 23.30 -16.65 -1.24
CA GLN A 373 24.53 -16.91 -2.02
C GLN A 373 24.62 -16.10 -3.32
N GLY A 374 23.57 -15.31 -3.66
CA GLY A 374 23.55 -14.50 -4.86
C GLY A 374 23.28 -15.27 -6.15
N ASN A 375 22.92 -16.57 -6.07
CA ASN A 375 22.74 -17.43 -7.23
C ASN A 375 21.63 -16.96 -8.20
N LEU A 376 20.68 -16.16 -7.74
CA LEU A 376 19.70 -15.50 -8.60
C LEU A 376 20.28 -14.26 -9.31
N SER A 377 21.29 -13.64 -8.70
CA SER A 377 22.05 -12.55 -9.32
C SER A 377 23.07 -13.10 -10.33
N ASP A 378 23.68 -14.25 -10.04
CA ASP A 378 24.75 -14.88 -10.83
C ASP A 378 24.29 -15.54 -12.13
N ARG A 379 23.04 -15.91 -12.26
CA ARG A 379 22.47 -16.23 -13.58
C ARG A 379 22.50 -15.01 -14.52
N SER A 380 22.86 -13.86 -13.97
CA SER A 380 23.11 -12.60 -14.65
C SER A 380 24.59 -12.18 -14.69
N THR A 381 25.53 -12.91 -14.06
CA THR A 381 26.94 -12.49 -13.90
C THR A 381 27.89 -12.98 -14.99
N GLU A 382 27.47 -12.97 -16.24
CA GLU A 382 28.49 -12.59 -17.21
C GLU A 382 28.50 -11.06 -17.48
N SER A 383 27.78 -10.27 -16.68
CA SER A 383 28.00 -8.80 -16.61
C SER A 383 27.19 -8.15 -15.48
N GLU A 384 27.86 -7.46 -14.59
CA GLU A 384 27.33 -6.53 -13.60
C GLU A 384 26.31 -5.56 -14.23
N SER A 385 25.07 -5.64 -13.81
CA SER A 385 23.90 -4.83 -14.24
C SER A 385 22.89 -5.52 -15.16
N LEU A 386 22.66 -6.83 -15.07
CA LEU A 386 21.98 -7.59 -16.14
C LEU A 386 20.48 -7.75 -15.96
N CYS A 387 19.86 -7.44 -14.82
CA CYS A 387 18.41 -7.60 -14.71
C CYS A 387 17.68 -6.57 -15.59
N ASP A 388 18.15 -5.34 -15.62
CA ASP A 388 17.63 -4.30 -16.52
C ASP A 388 18.15 -4.46 -17.95
N LYS A 389 19.39 -4.93 -18.11
CA LYS A 389 19.94 -5.33 -19.41
C LYS A 389 19.25 -6.58 -19.97
N LEU A 390 18.80 -7.51 -19.14
CA LEU A 390 18.02 -8.69 -19.57
C LEU A 390 16.59 -8.29 -19.95
N LEU A 391 15.93 -7.42 -19.22
CA LEU A 391 14.63 -6.85 -19.61
C LEU A 391 14.74 -6.07 -20.92
N LEU A 392 15.77 -5.27 -21.05
CA LEU A 392 16.11 -4.59 -22.32
C LEU A 392 16.50 -5.60 -23.41
N ARG A 393 17.32 -6.64 -23.12
CA ARG A 393 17.69 -7.68 -24.09
C ARG A 393 16.53 -8.60 -24.47
N GLN A 394 15.69 -9.02 -23.54
CA GLN A 394 14.52 -9.85 -23.87
C GLN A 394 13.52 -9.08 -24.72
N ARG A 395 13.33 -7.80 -24.42
CA ARG A 395 12.51 -6.92 -25.21
C ARG A 395 13.13 -6.68 -26.60
N MET A 396 14.44 -6.57 -26.67
CA MET A 396 15.18 -6.39 -27.93
C MET A 396 15.27 -7.66 -28.75
N ASN A 397 15.29 -8.85 -28.12
CA ASN A 397 15.18 -10.12 -28.83
C ASN A 397 13.76 -10.37 -29.37
N LEU A 398 12.73 -9.86 -28.70
CA LEU A 398 11.35 -9.85 -29.21
C LEU A 398 11.16 -8.80 -30.32
N LEU A 399 11.85 -7.65 -30.25
CA LEU A 399 11.81 -6.60 -31.25
C LEU A 399 12.78 -6.84 -32.43
N SER A 400 13.81 -7.67 -32.28
CA SER A 400 14.70 -8.05 -33.40
C SER A 400 14.04 -8.98 -34.43
N GLN A 401 12.85 -9.51 -34.11
CA GLN A 401 12.00 -10.21 -35.08
C GLN A 401 11.03 -9.25 -35.82
N MET A 402 10.89 -8.03 -35.36
CA MET A 402 10.19 -6.93 -36.04
C MET A 402 11.21 -5.80 -36.22
N SER A 403 11.23 -5.14 -37.36
CA SER A 403 12.20 -4.07 -37.69
C SER A 403 12.44 -3.14 -36.48
N ALA A 404 13.65 -3.18 -35.93
CA ALA A 404 14.00 -2.45 -34.69
C ALA A 404 13.76 -0.95 -34.89
N ALA A 405 12.95 -0.34 -34.06
CA ALA A 405 12.76 1.11 -34.06
C ALA A 405 14.10 1.78 -33.70
N PRO A 406 14.44 2.92 -34.31
CA PRO A 406 15.70 3.63 -34.03
C PRO A 406 15.92 3.98 -32.56
N ILE A 407 14.83 4.18 -31.80
CA ILE A 407 14.89 4.42 -30.35
C ILE A 407 15.41 3.21 -29.57
N ASP A 408 15.06 2.01 -30.01
CA ASP A 408 15.53 0.78 -29.38
C ASP A 408 17.04 0.58 -29.64
N CYS A 409 17.53 1.01 -30.80
CA CYS A 409 18.94 1.02 -31.12
C CYS A 409 19.71 2.01 -30.21
N LEU A 410 19.19 3.22 -30.03
CA LEU A 410 19.76 4.21 -29.11
C LEU A 410 19.81 3.65 -27.67
N PHE A 411 18.72 3.09 -27.20
CA PHE A 411 18.65 2.53 -25.83
C PHE A 411 19.63 1.37 -25.63
N LYS A 412 19.85 0.58 -26.67
CA LYS A 412 20.86 -0.50 -26.64
C LYS A 412 22.27 0.06 -26.44
N HIS A 413 22.64 1.08 -27.19
CA HIS A 413 23.95 1.72 -27.06
C HIS A 413 24.10 2.45 -25.73
N ILE A 414 23.04 3.05 -25.21
CA ILE A 414 23.05 3.61 -23.85
C ILE A 414 23.25 2.51 -22.80
N ALA A 415 22.55 1.40 -22.91
CA ALA A 415 22.68 0.28 -21.98
C ALA A 415 24.08 -0.36 -22.01
N SER A 416 24.72 -0.39 -23.18
CA SER A 416 26.09 -0.91 -23.32
C SER A 416 27.18 0.11 -22.95
N GLY A 417 26.81 1.39 -22.72
CA GLY A 417 27.79 2.45 -22.39
C GLY A 417 28.60 2.95 -23.57
N ASP A 418 28.13 2.74 -24.79
CA ASP A 418 28.80 3.15 -26.04
C ASP A 418 28.52 4.63 -26.32
N GLN A 419 29.38 5.48 -25.75
CA GLN A 419 29.25 6.93 -25.83
C GLN A 419 29.39 7.47 -27.26
N GLU A 420 30.32 6.92 -28.05
CA GLU A 420 30.60 7.38 -29.41
C GLU A 420 29.38 7.13 -30.32
N GLU A 421 28.78 5.96 -30.24
CA GLU A 421 27.61 5.63 -31.04
C GLU A 421 26.36 6.39 -30.61
N VAL A 422 26.16 6.61 -29.30
CA VAL A 422 25.08 7.46 -28.76
C VAL A 422 25.23 8.88 -29.25
N GLU A 423 26.44 9.45 -29.22
CA GLU A 423 26.71 10.80 -29.71
C GLU A 423 26.49 10.91 -31.23
N ARG A 424 26.92 9.89 -32.00
CA ARG A 424 26.68 9.81 -33.44
C ARG A 424 25.18 9.78 -33.77
N LEU A 425 24.42 8.93 -33.08
CA LEU A 425 22.98 8.80 -33.28
C LEU A 425 22.21 10.08 -32.93
N LEU A 426 22.59 10.75 -31.85
CA LEU A 426 22.00 12.05 -31.46
C LEU A 426 22.41 13.19 -32.39
N SER A 427 23.60 13.14 -33.00
CA SER A 427 24.10 14.18 -33.91
C SER A 427 23.51 14.08 -35.33
N GLN A 428 23.01 12.89 -35.73
CA GLN A 428 22.30 12.72 -36.99
C GLN A 428 20.99 13.52 -37.05
N GLY A 429 20.38 13.81 -35.91
CA GLY A 429 19.23 14.73 -35.80
C GLY A 429 19.57 16.21 -35.85
N ASP A 430 20.85 16.57 -35.73
CA ASP A 430 21.31 17.98 -35.73
C ASP A 430 21.46 18.59 -37.13
N SER A 431 21.39 17.81 -38.21
CA SER A 431 21.58 18.31 -39.59
C SER A 431 20.41 19.15 -40.11
N ASP A 432 19.25 19.08 -39.47
CA ASP A 432 18.09 19.93 -39.78
C ASP A 432 17.79 20.87 -38.60
N LYS A 433 18.69 21.77 -38.30
CA LYS A 433 18.62 22.68 -37.14
C LYS A 433 17.38 23.57 -37.07
N ASP A 434 16.56 23.65 -38.12
CA ASP A 434 15.40 24.53 -38.19
C ASP A 434 14.04 23.82 -37.93
N THR A 435 13.98 22.48 -37.74
CA THR A 435 12.71 21.76 -37.77
C THR A 435 12.45 20.78 -36.61
N VAL A 436 13.40 20.49 -35.75
CA VAL A 436 13.14 19.60 -34.59
C VAL A 436 12.49 20.39 -33.47
N GLN A 437 11.19 20.62 -33.60
CA GLN A 437 10.38 21.19 -32.52
C GLN A 437 10.08 20.09 -31.51
N LYS A 438 10.58 20.28 -30.28
CA LYS A 438 10.36 19.39 -29.15
C LYS A 438 8.89 19.33 -28.77
N MET A 439 8.32 18.14 -28.63
CA MET A 439 7.07 18.00 -27.87
C MET A 439 7.28 18.50 -26.45
N CYS A 440 6.37 19.31 -25.98
CA CYS A 440 6.44 19.88 -24.65
C CYS A 440 6.35 18.79 -23.56
N HIS A 441 5.51 17.82 -23.80
CA HIS A 441 5.28 16.64 -22.94
C HIS A 441 4.61 15.54 -23.79
N PRO A 442 4.78 14.25 -23.50
CA PRO A 442 4.19 13.18 -24.29
C PRO A 442 2.67 13.24 -24.46
N LEU A 443 1.98 13.85 -23.47
CA LEU A 443 0.53 14.05 -23.49
C LEU A 443 0.14 15.51 -23.78
N CYS A 444 1.01 16.27 -24.39
CA CYS A 444 0.73 17.66 -24.73
C CYS A 444 -0.13 17.76 -25.99
N TYR A 445 -1.22 18.55 -25.92
CA TYR A 445 -2.15 18.81 -27.01
C TYR A 445 -2.10 20.25 -27.55
N CYS A 446 -0.99 20.97 -27.36
CA CYS A 446 -0.89 22.28 -27.99
C CYS A 446 -0.80 22.15 -29.52
N ASP A 447 -1.24 23.18 -30.23
CA ASP A 447 -1.22 23.21 -31.73
C ASP A 447 0.09 22.78 -32.37
N LYS A 448 1.22 23.06 -31.69
CA LYS A 448 2.54 22.63 -32.14
C LYS A 448 2.78 21.15 -31.91
N CYS A 449 2.42 20.62 -30.72
CA CYS A 449 2.56 19.21 -30.41
C CYS A 449 1.56 18.35 -31.18
N GLU A 450 0.34 18.86 -31.41
CA GLU A 450 -0.67 18.19 -32.24
C GLU A 450 -0.21 18.11 -33.70
N LYS A 451 0.40 19.16 -34.25
CA LYS A 451 1.02 19.13 -35.56
C LYS A 451 2.23 18.22 -35.63
N LEU A 452 2.97 18.06 -34.52
CA LEU A 452 4.07 17.09 -34.39
C LEU A 452 3.55 15.65 -34.37
N VAL A 453 2.41 15.42 -33.72
CA VAL A 453 1.78 14.10 -33.66
C VAL A 453 1.11 13.74 -34.97
N SER A 454 0.49 14.70 -35.64
CA SER A 454 -0.24 14.50 -36.90
C SER A 454 0.61 14.65 -38.18
N GLY A 455 1.84 15.16 -38.08
CA GLY A 455 2.74 15.44 -39.20
C GLY A 455 3.92 14.47 -39.34
N LYS A 456 4.74 14.70 -40.41
CA LYS A 456 5.96 13.92 -40.73
C LYS A 456 7.03 13.92 -39.63
N LEU A 457 6.86 14.68 -38.55
CA LEU A 457 7.78 14.78 -37.41
C LEU A 457 7.55 13.68 -36.34
N ASN A 458 6.53 12.86 -36.50
CA ASN A 458 6.39 11.60 -35.79
C ASN A 458 7.09 10.46 -36.55
N ASP A 459 8.15 10.80 -37.28
CA ASP A 459 8.99 9.78 -37.86
C ASP A 459 9.75 9.09 -36.73
N PRO A 460 9.46 7.82 -36.44
CA PRO A 460 10.16 7.04 -35.42
C PRO A 460 11.64 6.87 -35.75
N SER A 461 12.08 7.36 -36.94
CA SER A 461 13.49 7.39 -37.34
C SER A 461 14.27 8.57 -36.75
N ILE A 462 13.61 9.63 -36.25
CA ILE A 462 14.29 10.79 -35.66
C ILE A 462 14.50 10.55 -34.16
N ILE A 463 15.75 10.42 -33.77
CA ILE A 463 16.17 10.21 -32.39
C ILE A 463 16.57 11.57 -31.79
N THR A 464 15.99 11.90 -30.63
CA THR A 464 16.30 13.09 -29.83
C THR A 464 16.58 12.71 -28.38
N PRO A 465 17.24 13.59 -27.58
CA PRO A 465 17.37 13.36 -26.14
C PRO A 465 16.03 13.28 -25.37
N PHE A 466 14.90 13.60 -26.05
CA PHE A 466 13.54 13.60 -25.49
C PHE A 466 12.70 12.43 -26.00
N SER A 467 13.20 11.65 -26.95
CA SER A 467 12.48 10.51 -27.50
C SER A 467 12.07 9.55 -26.38
N ARG A 468 10.86 9.01 -26.50
CA ARG A 468 10.30 8.11 -25.47
C ARG A 468 9.93 6.79 -26.09
N ASP A 469 10.11 5.72 -25.29
CA ASP A 469 9.59 4.40 -25.63
C ASP A 469 8.11 4.26 -25.23
N ASP A 470 7.56 3.07 -25.42
CA ASP A 470 6.18 2.70 -25.05
C ASP A 470 5.93 2.66 -23.52
N ARG A 471 6.96 2.77 -22.67
CA ARG A 471 6.90 2.93 -21.21
C ARG A 471 7.06 4.38 -20.77
N GLY A 472 7.29 5.28 -21.69
CA GLY A 472 7.58 6.67 -21.43
C GLY A 472 9.03 6.95 -21.01
N TYR A 473 9.94 5.98 -21.10
CA TYR A 473 11.35 6.17 -20.77
C TYR A 473 12.02 7.06 -21.81
N THR A 474 12.76 8.05 -21.33
CA THR A 474 13.67 8.87 -22.14
C THR A 474 15.07 8.24 -22.15
N PRO A 475 15.98 8.67 -23.05
CA PRO A 475 17.38 8.24 -22.98
C PRO A 475 18.02 8.44 -21.60
N LEU A 476 17.66 9.53 -20.91
CA LEU A 476 18.17 9.80 -19.55
C LEU A 476 17.66 8.81 -18.52
N HIS A 477 16.42 8.34 -18.63
CA HIS A 477 15.90 7.26 -17.78
C HIS A 477 16.73 5.99 -17.96
N ILE A 478 17.03 5.61 -19.20
CA ILE A 478 17.82 4.41 -19.51
C ILE A 478 19.26 4.55 -18.99
N ALA A 479 19.89 5.71 -19.17
CA ALA A 479 21.22 5.96 -18.62
C ALA A 479 21.23 5.85 -17.08
N ALA A 480 20.19 6.34 -16.41
CA ALA A 480 20.03 6.23 -14.96
C ALA A 480 19.80 4.78 -14.51
N ILE A 481 18.95 4.01 -15.21
CA ILE A 481 18.71 2.58 -14.92
C ILE A 481 20.00 1.76 -15.08
N CYS A 482 20.81 2.09 -16.08
CA CYS A 482 22.02 1.32 -16.39
C CYS A 482 23.28 1.84 -15.67
N GLY A 483 23.18 2.91 -14.89
CA GLY A 483 24.30 3.46 -14.12
C GLY A 483 25.38 4.15 -14.98
N GLN A 484 25.02 4.61 -16.17
CA GLN A 484 25.96 5.17 -17.16
C GLN A 484 26.21 6.68 -16.93
N THR A 485 27.13 7.01 -16.05
CA THR A 485 27.44 8.41 -15.66
C THR A 485 27.89 9.29 -16.83
N SER A 486 28.80 8.80 -17.66
CA SER A 486 29.27 9.53 -18.83
C SER A 486 28.16 9.88 -19.82
N LEU A 487 27.20 8.97 -19.99
CA LEU A 487 26.04 9.17 -20.84
C LEU A 487 25.01 10.12 -20.22
N VAL A 488 24.89 10.16 -18.90
CA VAL A 488 24.07 11.19 -18.21
C VAL A 488 24.61 12.58 -18.53
N ASP A 489 25.92 12.79 -18.41
CA ASP A 489 26.57 14.07 -18.78
C ASP A 489 26.32 14.43 -20.22
N LEU A 490 26.54 13.51 -21.14
CA LEU A 490 26.32 13.70 -22.57
C LEU A 490 24.87 14.07 -22.88
N LEU A 491 23.91 13.32 -22.34
CA LEU A 491 22.49 13.54 -22.60
C LEU A 491 22.00 14.88 -22.05
N VAL A 492 22.45 15.27 -20.85
CA VAL A 492 22.12 16.58 -20.27
C VAL A 492 22.77 17.72 -21.10
N ALA A 493 24.01 17.55 -21.54
CA ALA A 493 24.66 18.50 -22.43
C ALA A 493 23.92 18.67 -23.78
N LYS A 494 23.31 17.60 -24.28
CA LYS A 494 22.44 17.62 -25.48
C LYS A 494 21.03 18.15 -25.19
N GLY A 495 20.73 18.51 -23.95
CA GLY A 495 19.48 19.16 -23.54
C GLY A 495 18.40 18.19 -23.05
N ALA A 496 18.75 16.98 -22.57
CA ALA A 496 17.80 16.07 -21.93
C ALA A 496 17.14 16.74 -20.73
N ILE A 497 15.86 16.45 -20.51
CA ILE A 497 15.09 16.99 -19.38
C ILE A 497 15.39 16.16 -18.14
N VAL A 498 16.04 16.76 -17.14
CA VAL A 498 16.49 16.07 -15.92
C VAL A 498 15.33 15.52 -15.10
N ASN A 499 14.22 16.22 -15.01
CA ASN A 499 13.02 15.84 -14.26
C ASN A 499 11.91 15.26 -15.16
N ALA A 500 12.25 14.71 -16.33
CA ALA A 500 11.27 14.01 -17.15
C ALA A 500 10.68 12.82 -16.39
N THR A 501 9.37 12.62 -16.48
CA THR A 501 8.68 11.49 -15.86
C THR A 501 8.31 10.44 -16.88
N ASP A 502 8.42 9.16 -16.52
CA ASP A 502 7.85 8.06 -17.29
C ASP A 502 6.33 7.93 -17.05
N TYR A 503 5.69 6.91 -17.59
CA TYR A 503 4.24 6.69 -17.38
C TYR A 503 3.88 6.25 -15.95
N HIS A 504 4.87 5.88 -15.14
CA HIS A 504 4.71 5.61 -13.70
C HIS A 504 4.95 6.86 -12.83
N GLY A 505 5.23 8.01 -13.46
CA GLY A 505 5.57 9.23 -12.75
C GLY A 505 7.01 9.25 -12.22
N SER A 506 7.85 8.26 -12.57
CA SER A 506 9.23 8.16 -12.08
C SER A 506 10.16 9.04 -12.92
N THR A 507 11.03 9.79 -12.24
CA THR A 507 12.13 10.56 -12.87
C THR A 507 13.39 9.71 -12.99
N PRO A 508 14.40 10.12 -13.77
CA PRO A 508 15.70 9.46 -13.77
C PRO A 508 16.31 9.30 -12.36
N LEU A 509 16.08 10.28 -11.48
CA LEU A 509 16.54 10.23 -10.09
C LEU A 509 15.84 9.10 -9.29
N HIS A 510 14.54 8.88 -9.49
CA HIS A 510 13.84 7.75 -8.92
C HIS A 510 14.50 6.42 -9.31
N LEU A 511 14.81 6.25 -10.58
CA LEU A 511 15.40 5.02 -11.10
C LEU A 511 16.83 4.81 -10.62
N ALA A 512 17.64 5.86 -10.57
CA ALA A 512 19.00 5.81 -10.02
C ALA A 512 18.99 5.40 -8.54
N CYS A 513 18.08 5.96 -7.74
CA CYS A 513 17.90 5.63 -6.33
C CYS A 513 17.35 4.21 -6.11
N GLN A 514 16.45 3.76 -6.98
CA GLN A 514 15.92 2.40 -6.96
C GLN A 514 17.01 1.37 -7.23
N LYS A 515 17.94 1.66 -8.13
CA LYS A 515 19.02 0.75 -8.52
C LYS A 515 20.29 0.88 -7.67
N GLY A 516 20.37 1.93 -6.85
CA GLY A 516 21.49 2.14 -5.95
C GLY A 516 22.73 2.77 -6.60
N TYR A 517 22.60 3.43 -7.73
CA TYR A 517 23.69 4.12 -8.41
C TYR A 517 23.98 5.48 -7.78
N GLN A 518 24.82 5.49 -6.75
CA GLN A 518 25.19 6.72 -6.04
C GLN A 518 25.80 7.79 -6.96
N ASN A 519 26.69 7.39 -7.87
CA ASN A 519 27.35 8.32 -8.76
C ASN A 519 26.36 9.01 -9.71
N VAL A 520 25.41 8.25 -10.27
CA VAL A 520 24.33 8.81 -11.12
C VAL A 520 23.41 9.69 -10.28
N THR A 521 23.10 9.29 -9.05
CA THR A 521 22.29 10.08 -8.11
C THR A 521 22.95 11.44 -7.84
N LEU A 522 24.23 11.46 -7.49
CA LEU A 522 24.99 12.69 -7.26
C LEU A 522 25.05 13.56 -8.50
N LEU A 523 25.25 12.96 -9.66
CA LEU A 523 25.33 13.68 -10.94
C LEU A 523 23.98 14.32 -11.31
N LEU A 524 22.89 13.59 -11.16
CA LEU A 524 21.54 14.14 -11.38
C LEU A 524 21.23 15.29 -10.40
N LEU A 525 21.63 15.16 -9.13
CA LEU A 525 21.52 16.25 -8.15
C LEU A 525 22.35 17.46 -8.54
N HIS A 526 23.56 17.25 -9.09
CA HIS A 526 24.38 18.32 -9.64
C HIS A 526 23.65 19.08 -10.75
N TYR A 527 22.90 18.38 -11.60
CA TYR A 527 22.06 18.98 -12.66
C TYR A 527 20.69 19.44 -12.15
N LYS A 528 20.53 19.64 -10.83
CA LYS A 528 19.32 20.16 -10.20
C LYS A 528 18.09 19.26 -10.38
N ALA A 529 18.26 17.93 -10.34
CA ALA A 529 17.14 17.02 -10.24
C ALA A 529 16.36 17.28 -8.95
N SER A 530 15.04 17.30 -9.05
CA SER A 530 14.16 17.48 -7.87
C SER A 530 14.09 16.21 -7.04
N THR A 531 14.30 16.35 -5.75
CA THR A 531 14.21 15.25 -4.76
C THR A 531 12.78 14.99 -4.27
N ASP A 532 11.84 15.91 -4.53
CA ASP A 532 10.50 15.90 -3.94
C ASP A 532 9.39 15.44 -4.90
N ILE A 533 9.73 15.14 -6.15
CA ILE A 533 8.77 14.60 -7.12
C ILE A 533 8.31 13.21 -6.64
N GLN A 534 7.00 13.01 -6.64
CA GLN A 534 6.38 11.74 -6.27
C GLN A 534 5.93 10.98 -7.51
N ASP A 535 6.24 9.67 -7.55
CA ASP A 535 5.72 8.77 -8.58
C ASP A 535 4.21 8.50 -8.38
N ASN A 536 3.62 7.65 -9.23
CA ASN A 536 2.20 7.32 -9.14
C ASN A 536 1.78 6.61 -7.83
N ASN A 537 2.74 6.05 -7.09
CA ASN A 537 2.54 5.47 -5.76
C ASN A 537 2.83 6.48 -4.62
N GLY A 538 3.10 7.73 -4.97
CA GLY A 538 3.46 8.78 -4.03
C GLY A 538 4.89 8.67 -3.50
N ASN A 539 5.74 7.80 -4.05
CA ASN A 539 7.12 7.64 -3.61
C ASN A 539 8.00 8.74 -4.18
N THR A 540 8.84 9.33 -3.34
CA THR A 540 9.97 10.16 -3.77
C THR A 540 11.20 9.29 -4.06
N PRO A 541 12.25 9.81 -4.70
CA PRO A 541 13.51 9.09 -4.82
C PRO A 541 14.05 8.56 -3.49
N LEU A 542 13.85 9.30 -2.40
CA LEU A 542 14.24 8.88 -1.05
C LEU A 542 13.46 7.65 -0.57
N HIS A 543 12.15 7.59 -0.82
CA HIS A 543 11.35 6.40 -0.52
C HIS A 543 11.90 5.15 -1.21
N LEU A 544 12.26 5.28 -2.50
CA LEU A 544 12.81 4.16 -3.27
C LEU A 544 14.19 3.74 -2.75
N ALA A 545 15.08 4.70 -2.47
CA ALA A 545 16.39 4.38 -1.88
C ALA A 545 16.25 3.64 -0.54
N CYS A 546 15.29 4.04 0.31
CA CYS A 546 14.99 3.35 1.57
C CYS A 546 14.34 1.98 1.35
N THR A 547 13.43 1.85 0.39
CA THR A 547 12.76 0.56 0.09
C THR A 547 13.77 -0.50 -0.33
N TYR A 548 14.73 -0.12 -1.16
CA TYR A 548 15.74 -1.03 -1.69
C TYR A 548 17.03 -1.11 -0.83
N GLY A 549 17.10 -0.36 0.25
CA GLY A 549 18.21 -0.39 1.20
C GLY A 549 19.51 0.23 0.71
N HIS A 550 19.44 1.17 -0.23
CA HIS A 550 20.60 1.85 -0.80
C HIS A 550 21.07 3.04 0.07
N GLU A 551 21.80 2.74 1.11
CA GLU A 551 22.28 3.73 2.08
C GLU A 551 23.09 4.86 1.43
N ASP A 552 23.94 4.53 0.45
CA ASP A 552 24.75 5.53 -0.24
C ASP A 552 23.93 6.53 -1.05
N CYS A 553 22.82 6.07 -1.66
CA CYS A 553 21.88 6.96 -2.33
C CYS A 553 21.10 7.81 -1.33
N VAL A 554 20.73 7.27 -0.18
CA VAL A 554 20.12 8.04 0.92
C VAL A 554 21.07 9.14 1.39
N LYS A 555 22.33 8.82 1.63
CA LYS A 555 23.36 9.80 1.99
C LYS A 555 23.53 10.87 0.90
N ALA A 556 23.56 10.46 -0.37
CA ALA A 556 23.64 11.41 -1.49
C ALA A 556 22.45 12.39 -1.49
N LEU A 557 21.22 11.89 -1.35
CA LEU A 557 20.02 12.72 -1.33
C LEU A 557 19.98 13.68 -0.14
N VAL A 558 20.37 13.20 1.05
CA VAL A 558 20.25 13.96 2.30
C VAL A 558 21.38 14.98 2.47
N TYR A 559 22.63 14.60 2.11
CA TYR A 559 23.80 15.43 2.36
C TYR A 559 24.23 16.32 1.20
N TYR A 560 23.80 16.06 -0.03
CA TYR A 560 24.20 16.86 -1.19
C TYR A 560 23.71 18.31 -1.07
N ASP A 561 22.43 18.48 -0.76
CA ASP A 561 21.84 19.76 -0.43
C ASP A 561 20.86 19.58 0.74
N VAL A 562 21.30 19.94 1.92
CA VAL A 562 20.58 19.74 3.19
C VAL A 562 19.22 20.44 3.20
N HIS A 563 19.00 21.42 2.32
CA HIS A 563 17.75 22.18 2.24
C HIS A 563 16.79 21.65 1.18
N SER A 564 17.24 20.84 0.24
CA SER A 564 16.41 20.44 -0.91
C SER A 564 15.63 19.16 -0.68
N CYS A 565 16.10 18.24 0.17
CA CYS A 565 15.46 16.96 0.38
C CYS A 565 14.52 16.99 1.60
N ARG A 566 13.22 16.84 1.36
CA ARG A 566 12.19 16.77 2.41
C ARG A 566 12.03 15.34 2.91
N LEU A 567 12.42 15.09 4.17
CA LEU A 567 12.46 13.75 4.76
C LEU A 567 11.08 13.19 5.14
N ASP A 568 10.12 14.07 5.41
CA ASP A 568 8.84 13.74 6.03
C ASP A 568 7.67 13.64 5.02
N ILE A 569 7.97 13.57 3.72
CA ILE A 569 6.93 13.35 2.69
C ILE A 569 6.39 11.93 2.85
N GLY A 570 5.06 11.81 2.92
CA GLY A 570 4.37 10.52 2.93
C GLY A 570 4.01 10.06 1.52
N ASN A 571 4.17 8.77 1.23
CA ASN A 571 3.70 8.15 -0.01
C ASN A 571 2.17 7.90 0.03
N GLU A 572 1.62 7.16 -0.93
CA GLU A 572 0.18 6.81 -0.95
C GLU A 572 -0.31 6.07 0.31
N LYS A 573 0.57 5.31 0.97
CA LYS A 573 0.26 4.64 2.25
C LYS A 573 0.42 5.57 3.45
N GLY A 574 0.89 6.79 3.24
CA GLY A 574 1.27 7.74 4.28
C GLY A 574 2.62 7.41 4.94
N ASP A 575 3.34 6.41 4.42
CA ASP A 575 4.65 6.05 4.94
C ASP A 575 5.69 7.11 4.55
N THR A 576 6.45 7.61 5.51
CA THR A 576 7.66 8.39 5.27
C THR A 576 8.84 7.47 4.98
N ALA A 577 9.94 8.01 4.51
CA ALA A 577 11.18 7.25 4.32
C ALA A 577 11.60 6.50 5.60
N LEU A 578 11.38 7.14 6.78
CA LEU A 578 11.69 6.54 8.07
C LEU A 578 10.79 5.32 8.41
N HIS A 579 9.51 5.35 8.07
CA HIS A 579 8.62 4.18 8.20
C HIS A 579 9.15 2.99 7.41
N ILE A 580 9.56 3.23 6.17
CA ILE A 580 10.07 2.18 5.28
C ILE A 580 11.39 1.62 5.83
N ALA A 581 12.32 2.48 6.20
CA ALA A 581 13.62 2.05 6.74
C ALA A 581 13.47 1.26 8.06
N ALA A 582 12.55 1.68 8.93
CA ALA A 582 12.24 0.99 10.18
C ALA A 582 11.61 -0.40 9.93
N ARG A 583 10.68 -0.49 8.98
CA ARG A 583 10.00 -1.74 8.61
C ARG A 583 10.97 -2.78 8.04
N TRP A 584 11.92 -2.37 7.23
CA TRP A 584 12.92 -3.26 6.64
C TRP A 584 14.18 -3.45 7.49
N GLY A 585 14.33 -2.69 8.57
CA GLY A 585 15.41 -2.83 9.54
C GLY A 585 16.77 -2.30 9.08
N TYR A 586 16.81 -1.30 8.23
CA TYR A 586 18.04 -0.72 7.70
C TYR A 586 18.64 0.30 8.68
N GLN A 587 19.47 -0.18 9.62
CA GLN A 587 20.02 0.62 10.70
C GLN A 587 20.74 1.88 10.19
N GLY A 588 21.67 1.75 9.23
CA GLY A 588 22.44 2.89 8.73
C GLY A 588 21.57 3.98 8.09
N ILE A 589 20.51 3.58 7.36
CA ILE A 589 19.56 4.51 6.77
C ILE A 589 18.76 5.24 7.86
N ILE A 590 18.32 4.50 8.89
CA ILE A 590 17.57 5.09 10.03
C ILE A 590 18.43 6.13 10.74
N GLU A 591 19.71 5.82 11.00
CA GLU A 591 20.65 6.75 11.63
C GLU A 591 20.81 8.03 10.79
N VAL A 592 20.98 7.91 9.48
CA VAL A 592 21.11 9.07 8.58
C VAL A 592 19.85 9.92 8.61
N LEU A 593 18.67 9.30 8.52
CA LEU A 593 17.40 10.03 8.52
C LEU A 593 17.16 10.77 9.85
N LEU A 594 17.37 10.10 10.99
CA LEU A 594 17.15 10.69 12.31
C LEU A 594 18.16 11.81 12.61
N GLN A 595 19.44 11.62 12.24
CA GLN A 595 20.48 12.66 12.40
C GLN A 595 20.18 13.92 11.60
N ASN A 596 19.41 13.81 10.53
CA ASN A 596 19.02 14.92 9.67
C ASN A 596 17.60 15.44 9.93
N GLY A 597 16.96 15.01 11.01
CA GLY A 597 15.71 15.58 11.51
C GLY A 597 14.44 14.95 10.95
N ALA A 598 14.49 13.71 10.47
CA ALA A 598 13.26 12.97 10.15
C ALA A 598 12.40 12.77 11.40
N ASN A 599 11.11 13.07 11.28
CA ASN A 599 10.20 13.02 12.42
C ASN A 599 9.64 11.61 12.64
N PRO A 600 9.96 10.95 13.79
CA PRO A 600 9.49 9.60 14.07
C PRO A 600 8.02 9.52 14.53
N GLU A 601 7.38 10.62 14.84
CA GLU A 601 5.99 10.66 15.36
C GLU A 601 4.93 10.75 14.26
N ILE A 602 5.31 10.96 13.01
CA ILE A 602 4.37 11.01 11.90
C ILE A 602 3.65 9.67 11.78
N GLN A 603 2.34 9.71 11.67
CA GLN A 603 1.49 8.54 11.49
C GLN A 603 1.20 8.32 10.01
N ASN A 604 1.31 7.07 9.56
CA ASN A 604 0.88 6.65 8.23
C ASN A 604 -0.67 6.51 8.18
N ARG A 605 -1.22 6.10 7.04
CA ARG A 605 -2.69 5.90 6.91
C ARG A 605 -3.26 4.81 7.81
N MET A 606 -2.43 3.88 8.29
CA MET A 606 -2.81 2.86 9.27
C MET A 606 -2.72 3.37 10.71
N LYS A 607 -2.41 4.66 10.91
CA LYS A 607 -2.16 5.31 12.20
C LYS A 607 -0.96 4.75 12.97
N GLU A 608 0.00 4.16 12.25
CA GLU A 608 1.24 3.66 12.81
C GLU A 608 2.33 4.72 12.69
N THR A 609 3.11 4.92 13.74
CA THR A 609 4.34 5.72 13.70
C THR A 609 5.51 4.87 13.20
N SER A 610 6.60 5.50 12.78
CA SER A 610 7.80 4.78 12.37
C SER A 610 8.39 3.91 13.50
N LEU A 611 8.22 4.33 14.76
CA LEU A 611 8.57 3.52 15.94
C LEU A 611 7.78 2.21 16.01
N GLN A 612 6.47 2.28 15.74
CA GLN A 612 5.59 1.10 15.72
C GLN A 612 5.89 0.18 14.53
N CYS A 613 6.44 0.71 13.45
CA CYS A 613 6.88 -0.06 12.29
C CYS A 613 8.26 -0.72 12.47
N ALA A 614 8.96 -0.47 13.57
CA ALA A 614 10.30 -1.01 13.80
C ALA A 614 10.31 -2.55 13.72
N LEU A 615 11.20 -3.09 12.89
CA LEU A 615 11.27 -4.53 12.59
C LEU A 615 11.58 -5.37 13.83
N ASN A 616 12.45 -4.86 14.70
CA ASN A 616 12.91 -5.57 15.90
C ASN A 616 13.27 -4.59 17.02
N SER A 617 13.57 -5.15 18.21
CA SER A 617 13.90 -4.33 19.39
C SER A 617 15.19 -3.53 19.24
N LYS A 618 16.13 -3.99 18.42
CA LYS A 618 17.38 -3.26 18.14
C LYS A 618 17.07 -1.95 17.38
N ILE A 619 16.23 -2.01 16.37
CA ILE A 619 15.80 -0.84 15.61
C ILE A 619 14.95 0.09 16.49
N LEU A 620 14.04 -0.46 17.29
CA LEU A 620 13.23 0.33 18.22
C LEU A 620 14.11 1.08 19.21
N SER A 621 15.06 0.39 19.87
CA SER A 621 16.00 1.01 20.81
C SER A 621 16.88 2.07 20.16
N LEU A 622 17.33 1.84 18.91
CA LEU A 622 18.07 2.83 18.13
C LEU A 622 17.25 4.12 17.93
N MET A 623 15.99 3.98 17.56
CA MET A 623 15.10 5.11 17.30
C MET A 623 14.76 5.85 18.61
N GLU A 624 14.48 5.14 19.69
CA GLU A 624 14.20 5.71 21.02
C GLU A 624 15.43 6.43 21.60
N LEU A 625 16.62 5.87 21.44
CA LEU A 625 17.86 6.49 21.93
C LEU A 625 18.14 7.83 21.24
N ASN A 626 17.92 7.88 19.93
CA ASN A 626 18.06 9.12 19.16
C ASN A 626 16.95 10.15 19.52
N TYR A 627 15.75 9.68 19.83
CA TYR A 627 14.66 10.53 20.31
C TYR A 627 14.96 11.15 21.68
N LEU A 628 15.48 10.38 22.63
CA LEU A 628 15.86 10.87 23.98
C LEU A 628 17.06 11.82 23.96
N THR A 629 18.00 11.64 23.05
CA THR A 629 19.12 12.59 22.86
C THR A 629 18.62 13.90 22.28
N PHE A 630 17.59 13.86 21.48
CA PHE A 630 16.89 15.00 20.92
C PHE A 630 16.19 15.84 22.00
N GLU A 631 15.41 15.24 22.91
CA GLU A 631 14.76 15.94 24.02
C GLU A 631 15.74 16.50 25.05
N ARG A 632 16.84 15.81 25.37
CA ARG A 632 17.88 16.29 26.29
C ARG A 632 18.67 17.48 25.77
N GLY A 633 18.84 17.59 24.45
CA GLY A 633 19.46 18.76 23.81
C GLY A 633 18.61 20.03 23.93
N GLN A 634 17.29 19.90 24.08
CA GLN A 634 16.39 21.03 24.28
C GLN A 634 16.30 21.50 25.76
N SER A 635 16.54 20.61 26.72
CA SER A 635 16.39 20.93 28.15
C SER A 635 17.62 21.54 28.81
N ALA A 636 18.77 21.62 28.12
CA ALA A 636 20.02 22.14 28.69
C ALA A 636 20.24 23.67 28.53
N SER A 637 19.32 24.43 27.98
CA SER A 637 19.46 25.87 27.71
C SER A 637 18.57 26.80 28.51
N GLU A 638 17.96 26.35 29.61
CA GLU A 638 17.24 27.26 30.51
C GLU A 638 17.72 27.14 31.97
N SER A 639 18.43 28.15 32.44
CA SER A 639 18.63 28.43 33.87
C SER A 639 17.60 29.47 34.36
N PRO A 640 17.23 29.45 35.68
CA PRO A 640 15.91 29.80 36.12
C PRO A 640 15.78 31.27 36.60
N LEU A 641 14.73 31.98 36.21
CA LEU A 641 14.18 33.07 36.99
C LEU A 641 12.67 33.34 36.70
N ARG A 642 11.87 32.94 37.69
CA ARG A 642 10.56 33.49 38.09
C ARG A 642 9.34 33.31 37.19
N SER A 643 8.42 32.50 37.73
CA SER A 643 6.96 32.42 37.47
C SER A 643 6.21 33.72 37.82
N PRO A 644 4.87 33.90 37.63
CA PRO A 644 3.88 32.93 37.14
C PRO A 644 2.78 33.49 36.20
N GLN A 645 2.00 32.62 35.68
CA GLN A 645 0.57 32.67 35.36
C GLN A 645 0.09 32.85 33.91
N HIS A 646 -0.73 31.87 33.58
CA HIS A 646 -1.86 31.74 32.64
C HIS A 646 -1.58 31.13 31.26
N SER A 647 -1.96 29.87 31.22
CA SER A 647 -2.67 29.12 30.17
C SER A 647 -2.73 29.68 28.75
N ALA A 648 -2.11 28.97 27.81
CA ALA A 648 -2.65 28.62 26.51
C ALA A 648 -1.73 27.63 25.86
N GLU A 649 -2.27 26.47 25.56
CA GLU A 649 -1.62 25.38 24.82
C GLU A 649 -1.21 25.87 23.45
N THR A 650 0.07 25.82 23.14
CA THR A 650 0.56 25.81 21.78
C THR A 650 1.74 24.85 21.69
N PHE A 651 1.50 23.73 21.03
CA PHE A 651 2.53 22.81 20.62
C PHE A 651 3.43 23.47 19.58
N SER A 652 4.67 23.79 19.94
CA SER A 652 5.71 24.14 19.00
C SER A 652 6.77 23.04 19.00
N ARG A 653 6.92 22.39 17.87
CA ARG A 653 7.96 21.40 17.60
C ARG A 653 9.20 22.08 17.05
N GLY A 654 10.31 21.91 17.69
CA GLY A 654 11.63 22.28 17.20
C GLY A 654 12.51 21.03 17.05
N SER A 655 13.11 20.87 15.88
CA SER A 655 14.07 19.82 15.58
C SER A 655 15.48 20.23 15.99
N SER A 656 16.22 19.34 16.58
CA SER A 656 17.60 19.57 16.98
C SER A 656 18.58 18.65 16.26
N VAL A 657 19.66 19.23 15.84
CA VAL A 657 20.82 18.59 15.22
C VAL A 657 21.99 18.67 16.16
N SER A 658 22.67 17.55 16.39
CA SER A 658 23.85 17.51 17.23
C SER A 658 25.07 18.14 16.56
N SER A 659 25.72 18.90 17.38
CA SER A 659 26.95 19.65 17.26
C SER A 659 28.06 19.09 16.35
N LEU A 660 28.32 19.84 15.28
CA LEU A 660 29.66 20.27 14.87
C LEU A 660 29.46 21.56 14.05
N SER A 661 29.72 22.69 14.74
CA SER A 661 29.59 24.08 14.29
C SER A 661 28.34 24.82 14.77
N SER A 662 28.45 25.45 15.89
CA SER A 662 27.44 26.26 16.55
C SER A 662 27.08 27.60 15.88
N ALA A 663 27.56 27.87 14.68
CA ALA A 663 27.26 29.08 13.93
C ALA A 663 26.27 28.87 12.77
N SER A 664 26.02 27.61 12.34
CA SER A 664 25.11 27.33 11.20
C SER A 664 23.71 26.88 11.63
N THR A 665 23.50 26.50 12.88
CA THR A 665 22.21 26.03 13.40
C THR A 665 21.26 27.18 13.74
N ASP A 666 21.77 28.29 14.22
CA ASP A 666 20.92 29.48 14.50
C ASP A 666 20.41 30.13 13.21
N ILE A 667 21.22 30.13 12.16
CA ILE A 667 20.84 30.66 10.84
C ILE A 667 19.71 29.83 10.22
N ARG A 668 19.76 28.49 10.33
CA ARG A 668 18.74 27.57 9.79
C ARG A 668 17.39 27.66 10.50
N GLN A 669 17.40 27.84 11.83
CA GLN A 669 16.16 28.01 12.59
C GLN A 669 15.51 29.38 12.34
N GLU A 670 16.33 30.41 12.12
CA GLU A 670 15.82 31.73 11.73
C GLU A 670 15.30 31.73 10.27
N GLU A 671 15.98 31.06 9.36
CA GLU A 671 15.54 30.91 7.96
C GLU A 671 14.22 30.12 7.88
N ALA A 672 14.08 29.02 8.60
CA ALA A 672 12.82 28.26 8.66
C ALA A 672 11.69 29.06 9.31
N LYS A 673 11.95 29.82 10.35
CA LYS A 673 10.98 30.72 11.00
C LYS A 673 10.62 31.88 10.08
N ASN A 674 11.56 32.38 9.30
CA ASN A 674 11.30 33.48 8.34
C ASN A 674 10.51 32.97 7.15
N CYS A 675 10.83 31.80 6.59
CA CYS A 675 10.05 31.19 5.52
C CYS A 675 8.60 30.94 5.96
N TYR A 676 8.37 30.45 7.20
CA TYR A 676 7.04 30.27 7.76
C TYR A 676 6.26 31.59 7.87
N LYS A 677 6.91 32.66 8.35
CA LYS A 677 6.29 33.98 8.45
C LYS A 677 5.92 34.54 7.08
N GLU A 678 6.76 34.33 6.07
CA GLU A 678 6.48 34.79 4.70
C GLU A 678 5.32 34.00 4.07
N VAL A 679 5.20 32.67 4.34
CA VAL A 679 4.05 31.87 3.91
C VAL A 679 2.76 32.39 4.55
N GLU A 680 2.75 32.64 5.86
CA GLU A 680 1.57 33.19 6.55
C GLU A 680 1.21 34.59 6.06
N LYS A 681 2.21 35.41 5.75
CA LYS A 681 2.02 36.74 5.16
C LYS A 681 1.36 36.66 3.78
N LEU A 682 1.84 35.73 2.94
CA LEU A 682 1.24 35.47 1.62
C LEU A 682 -0.21 35.00 1.76
N LEU A 683 -0.47 34.02 2.62
CA LEU A 683 -1.82 33.48 2.84
C LEU A 683 -2.79 34.56 3.36
N ARG A 684 -2.31 35.45 4.23
CA ARG A 684 -3.09 36.60 4.70
C ARG A 684 -3.38 37.58 3.57
N ALA A 685 -2.38 37.96 2.76
CA ALA A 685 -2.58 38.84 1.62
C ALA A 685 -3.61 38.25 0.64
N VAL A 686 -3.59 36.94 0.41
CA VAL A 686 -4.60 36.26 -0.40
C VAL A 686 -5.99 36.27 0.28
N ALA A 687 -6.06 36.04 1.57
CA ALA A 687 -7.31 36.10 2.34
C ALA A 687 -7.95 37.51 2.30
N ASP A 688 -7.12 38.53 2.36
CA ASP A 688 -7.56 39.94 2.29
C ASP A 688 -7.88 40.41 0.84
N GLY A 689 -7.55 39.57 -0.17
CA GLY A 689 -7.75 39.89 -1.58
C GLY A 689 -6.78 40.94 -2.13
N ASP A 690 -5.65 41.18 -1.44
CA ASP A 690 -4.64 42.16 -1.81
C ASP A 690 -3.73 41.66 -2.95
N LEU A 691 -4.16 41.93 -4.17
CA LEU A 691 -3.54 41.48 -5.41
C LEU A 691 -2.12 42.00 -5.57
N GLU A 692 -1.87 43.26 -5.20
CA GLU A 692 -0.57 43.90 -5.29
C GLU A 692 0.44 43.27 -4.33
N MET A 693 0.02 43.02 -3.08
CA MET A 693 0.87 42.36 -2.10
C MET A 693 1.18 40.92 -2.52
N VAL A 694 0.22 40.19 -3.08
CA VAL A 694 0.44 38.81 -3.59
C VAL A 694 1.44 38.81 -4.74
N ARG A 695 1.31 39.75 -5.69
CA ARG A 695 2.28 39.90 -6.78
C ARG A 695 3.68 40.22 -6.25
N TYR A 696 3.78 41.13 -5.29
CA TYR A 696 5.04 41.49 -4.66
C TYR A 696 5.68 40.30 -3.94
N LEU A 697 4.91 39.56 -3.13
CA LEU A 697 5.42 38.43 -2.37
C LEU A 697 5.83 37.24 -3.26
N LEU A 698 5.17 37.05 -4.40
CA LEU A 698 5.49 36.00 -5.37
C LEU A 698 6.47 36.48 -6.46
N GLU A 699 6.98 37.76 -6.36
CA GLU A 699 7.90 38.37 -7.30
C GLU A 699 7.42 38.31 -8.76
N TRP A 700 6.11 38.47 -8.98
CA TRP A 700 5.54 38.58 -10.32
C TRP A 700 5.75 40.00 -10.87
N VAL A 701 6.60 40.10 -11.89
CA VAL A 701 6.99 41.39 -12.46
C VAL A 701 5.87 41.95 -13.36
N GLU A 702 5.83 43.32 -13.46
CA GLU A 702 4.80 44.12 -14.17
C GLU A 702 4.66 43.86 -15.66
N GLU A 703 5.47 43.00 -16.30
CA GLU A 703 5.41 42.73 -17.75
C GLU A 703 4.11 42.00 -18.20
N ASP A 704 3.21 41.64 -17.27
CA ASP A 704 1.94 41.03 -17.60
C ASP A 704 0.77 42.05 -17.74
N LEU A 705 1.05 43.38 -17.74
CA LEU A 705 0.02 44.41 -17.78
C LEU A 705 -0.18 45.08 -19.16
N GLU A 706 0.61 44.70 -20.17
CA GLU A 706 0.51 45.36 -21.50
C GLU A 706 -0.39 44.68 -22.53
N ASP A 707 -1.15 43.63 -22.19
CA ASP A 707 -2.03 42.92 -23.12
C ASP A 707 -3.54 43.05 -22.81
N GLU A 708 -3.97 44.18 -22.18
CA GLU A 708 -5.44 44.40 -21.99
C GLU A 708 -6.08 45.33 -23.04
N ASP A 709 -5.38 45.76 -24.10
CA ASP A 709 -6.00 46.45 -25.22
C ASP A 709 -5.64 45.77 -26.55
N ASP A 710 -6.40 44.74 -26.92
CA ASP A 710 -6.93 44.56 -28.27
C ASP A 710 -7.92 43.37 -28.33
N THR A 711 -9.15 43.78 -28.48
CA THR A 711 -10.28 43.12 -29.19
C THR A 711 -10.25 41.60 -29.41
N ALA A 712 -11.15 40.93 -28.68
CA ALA A 712 -11.95 39.82 -29.19
C ALA A 712 -11.20 38.68 -29.90
N SER A 713 -10.58 37.84 -29.11
CA SER A 713 -10.75 36.37 -29.22
C SER A 713 -10.34 35.75 -27.93
N THR A 714 -11.31 35.12 -27.27
CA THR A 714 -11.18 34.26 -26.11
C THR A 714 -10.32 33.05 -26.46
N SER A 715 -9.02 33.17 -26.48
CA SER A 715 -8.13 32.02 -26.42
C SER A 715 -7.39 32.09 -25.08
N LYS A 716 -7.91 31.36 -24.10
CA LYS A 716 -7.21 31.00 -22.86
C LYS A 716 -5.79 30.54 -23.25
N PRO A 717 -4.73 30.96 -22.52
CA PRO A 717 -3.47 30.26 -22.60
C PRO A 717 -3.67 28.90 -21.91
N GLU A 718 -4.27 27.97 -22.65
CA GLU A 718 -4.30 26.58 -22.23
C GLU A 718 -2.85 26.12 -22.23
N PHE A 719 -2.31 25.90 -21.02
CA PHE A 719 -1.12 25.08 -20.89
C PHE A 719 -1.43 23.75 -21.55
N CYS A 720 -0.68 23.40 -22.57
CA CYS A 720 -0.82 22.12 -23.25
C CYS A 720 -0.76 20.95 -22.27
N HIS A 721 0.10 21.07 -21.27
CA HIS A 721 0.28 20.15 -20.14
C HIS A 721 1.11 20.85 -19.05
N PRO A 722 0.95 20.52 -17.77
CA PRO A 722 1.74 21.11 -16.67
C PRO A 722 3.26 21.04 -16.86
N LEU A 723 3.75 20.09 -17.65
CA LEU A 723 5.19 19.91 -17.95
C LEU A 723 5.56 20.35 -19.40
N CYS A 724 4.67 21.05 -20.08
CA CYS A 724 4.88 21.50 -21.46
C CYS A 724 5.97 22.58 -21.56
N GLN A 725 6.95 22.42 -22.47
CA GLN A 725 8.06 23.35 -22.71
C GLN A 725 8.00 24.02 -24.06
N CYS A 726 6.84 24.12 -24.72
CA CYS A 726 6.70 24.84 -25.97
C CYS A 726 6.97 26.33 -25.76
N SER A 727 7.18 27.07 -26.84
CA SER A 727 7.47 28.53 -26.81
C SER A 727 6.36 29.35 -26.14
N LYS A 728 5.13 28.87 -26.09
CA LYS A 728 4.00 29.46 -25.36
C LYS A 728 4.02 29.13 -23.85
N CYS A 729 4.31 27.85 -23.50
CA CYS A 729 4.29 27.36 -22.12
C CYS A 729 5.68 27.52 -21.44
N GLY A 730 6.77 27.49 -22.19
CA GLY A 730 8.13 27.54 -21.67
C GLY A 730 8.44 28.77 -20.80
N PRO A 731 8.05 29.99 -21.20
CA PRO A 731 8.21 31.17 -20.35
C PRO A 731 7.39 31.07 -19.05
N ALA A 732 6.16 30.60 -19.16
CA ALA A 732 5.28 30.39 -18.00
C ALA A 732 5.82 29.30 -17.09
N GLN A 733 6.29 28.17 -17.62
CA GLN A 733 6.89 27.09 -16.82
C GLN A 733 8.27 27.43 -16.25
N LYS A 734 9.07 28.25 -16.94
CA LYS A 734 10.30 28.82 -16.36
C LYS A 734 9.99 29.75 -15.20
N LYS A 735 8.84 30.43 -15.22
CA LYS A 735 8.31 31.14 -14.04
C LYS A 735 7.92 30.19 -12.90
N PHE A 736 7.43 28.98 -13.25
CA PHE A 736 7.14 27.91 -12.27
C PHE A 736 8.39 27.29 -11.65
N SER A 737 9.44 27.10 -12.41
CA SER A 737 10.69 26.51 -11.96
C SER A 737 11.61 27.48 -11.22
N ARG A 738 11.35 28.79 -11.26
CA ARG A 738 11.97 29.75 -10.36
C ARG A 738 11.32 29.58 -8.97
N ILE A 739 11.87 28.67 -8.23
CA ILE A 739 11.81 28.75 -6.78
C ILE A 739 12.48 30.08 -6.48
N CYS A 740 11.70 31.05 -6.01
CA CYS A 740 12.22 32.34 -5.57
C CYS A 740 13.39 32.08 -4.62
N ALA A 741 14.38 32.94 -4.64
CA ALA A 741 15.51 32.88 -3.73
C ALA A 741 15.09 32.81 -2.24
N ASN A 742 13.85 33.17 -1.94
CA ASN A 742 13.21 33.13 -0.63
C ASN A 742 12.30 31.89 -0.41
N GLY A 743 12.21 30.94 -1.32
CA GLY A 743 11.41 29.71 -1.16
C GLY A 743 9.91 29.86 -1.25
N LEU A 744 9.37 31.05 -1.59
CA LEU A 744 7.94 31.29 -1.77
C LEU A 744 7.50 30.93 -3.18
N GLY A 745 6.73 29.85 -3.31
CA GLY A 745 6.09 29.45 -4.56
C GLY A 745 4.56 29.56 -4.47
N VAL A 746 3.89 29.55 -5.61
CA VAL A 746 2.42 29.62 -5.70
C VAL A 746 1.71 28.45 -4.98
N ASN A 747 2.39 27.35 -4.78
CA ASN A 747 1.87 26.14 -4.14
C ASN A 747 2.39 25.91 -2.71
N VAL A 748 2.99 26.90 -2.08
CA VAL A 748 3.39 26.81 -0.68
C VAL A 748 2.16 26.59 0.21
N SER A 749 2.33 25.88 1.29
CA SER A 749 1.24 25.63 2.25
C SER A 749 1.67 25.91 3.68
N ASN A 750 0.71 26.28 4.52
CA ASN A 750 0.92 26.35 5.95
C ASN A 750 0.87 24.97 6.62
N GLN A 751 0.92 24.93 7.95
CA GLN A 751 0.90 23.67 8.74
C GLN A 751 -0.38 22.86 8.53
N ASP A 752 -1.51 23.53 8.25
CA ASP A 752 -2.81 22.90 7.97
C ASP A 752 -2.97 22.49 6.50
N GLY A 753 -1.95 22.67 5.68
CA GLY A 753 -1.95 22.35 4.26
C GLY A 753 -2.70 23.34 3.38
N PHE A 754 -3.07 24.52 3.88
CA PHE A 754 -3.72 25.55 3.07
C PHE A 754 -2.70 26.21 2.14
N THR A 755 -2.98 26.16 0.86
CA THR A 755 -2.23 26.89 -0.19
C THR A 755 -2.88 28.26 -0.45
N PRO A 756 -2.21 29.20 -1.15
CA PRO A 756 -2.84 30.44 -1.59
C PRO A 756 -4.16 30.21 -2.31
N LEU A 757 -4.25 29.19 -3.16
CA LEU A 757 -5.49 28.87 -3.87
C LEU A 757 -6.61 28.38 -2.95
N HIS A 758 -6.30 27.66 -1.87
CA HIS A 758 -7.30 27.32 -0.82
C HIS A 758 -7.84 28.57 -0.17
N MET A 759 -6.98 29.56 0.15
CA MET A 759 -7.38 30.81 0.77
C MET A 759 -8.24 31.66 -0.17
N ALA A 760 -7.85 31.77 -1.44
CA ALA A 760 -8.64 32.47 -2.47
C ALA A 760 -10.04 31.81 -2.63
N ALA A 761 -10.10 30.48 -2.61
CA ALA A 761 -11.35 29.73 -2.70
C ALA A 761 -12.23 29.89 -1.45
N LEU A 762 -11.64 29.92 -0.27
CA LEU A 762 -12.34 30.10 1.00
C LEU A 762 -12.98 31.50 1.13
N HIS A 763 -12.24 32.53 0.66
CA HIS A 763 -12.66 33.92 0.78
C HIS A 763 -13.36 34.50 -0.46
N GLY A 764 -13.44 33.72 -1.56
CA GLY A 764 -14.21 34.06 -2.75
C GLY A 764 -13.53 35.06 -3.70
N HIS A 765 -12.20 35.20 -3.64
CA HIS A 765 -11.44 36.09 -4.50
C HIS A 765 -11.21 35.48 -5.91
N GLY A 766 -12.21 35.64 -6.80
CA GLY A 766 -12.23 35.03 -8.12
C GLY A 766 -11.07 35.48 -9.02
N GLU A 767 -10.77 36.78 -9.06
CA GLU A 767 -9.66 37.32 -9.84
C GLU A 767 -8.32 36.80 -9.36
N LEU A 768 -8.15 36.74 -8.03
CA LEU A 768 -6.93 36.23 -7.42
C LEU A 768 -6.79 34.71 -7.62
N ALA A 769 -7.89 33.97 -7.55
CA ALA A 769 -7.88 32.53 -7.86
C ALA A 769 -7.50 32.29 -9.35
N ALA A 770 -8.04 33.07 -10.27
CA ALA A 770 -7.69 33.00 -11.68
C ALA A 770 -6.21 33.33 -11.93
N LEU A 771 -5.70 34.36 -11.24
CA LEU A 771 -4.29 34.75 -11.31
C LEU A 771 -3.37 33.63 -10.78
N LEU A 772 -3.68 33.08 -9.61
CA LEU A 772 -2.95 31.96 -9.01
C LEU A 772 -2.94 30.73 -9.95
N LEU A 773 -4.08 30.41 -10.56
CA LEU A 773 -4.20 29.29 -11.50
C LEU A 773 -3.41 29.54 -12.79
N ARG A 774 -3.40 30.76 -13.33
CA ARG A 774 -2.55 31.14 -14.47
C ARG A 774 -1.07 30.96 -14.18
N HIS A 775 -0.67 31.21 -12.94
CA HIS A 775 0.72 31.00 -12.47
C HIS A 775 0.98 29.60 -11.89
N GLY A 776 0.06 28.61 -12.09
CA GLY A 776 0.23 27.18 -11.83
C GLY A 776 -0.07 26.74 -10.42
N ALA A 777 -0.97 27.40 -9.78
CA ALA A 777 -1.54 26.86 -8.57
C ALA A 777 -2.20 25.52 -8.86
N ASN A 778 -1.94 24.53 -8.01
CA ASN A 778 -2.53 23.21 -8.13
C ASN A 778 -4.00 23.21 -7.71
N ALA A 779 -4.93 23.17 -8.67
CA ALA A 779 -6.37 23.13 -8.44
C ALA A 779 -6.83 21.91 -7.62
N SER A 780 -6.02 20.87 -7.56
CA SER A 780 -6.31 19.61 -6.82
C SER A 780 -5.48 19.45 -5.55
N ALA A 781 -4.78 20.49 -5.09
CA ALA A 781 -4.04 20.46 -3.83
C ALA A 781 -4.98 20.09 -2.66
N LYS A 782 -4.48 19.34 -1.70
CA LYS A 782 -5.26 18.91 -0.53
C LYS A 782 -4.68 19.51 0.74
N ASN A 783 -5.55 20.04 1.60
CA ASN A 783 -5.17 20.47 2.95
C ASN A 783 -5.16 19.27 3.94
N ALA A 784 -4.93 19.50 5.20
CA ALA A 784 -4.92 18.48 6.25
C ALA A 784 -6.24 17.70 6.38
N GLN A 785 -7.36 18.29 5.96
CA GLN A 785 -8.68 17.65 5.91
C GLN A 785 -8.96 16.94 4.58
N LEU A 786 -7.95 16.77 3.73
CA LEU A 786 -8.08 16.24 2.37
C LEU A 786 -9.01 17.06 1.45
N ALA A 787 -9.40 18.25 1.87
CA ALA A 787 -10.23 19.16 1.10
C ALA A 787 -9.38 19.89 0.04
N ALA A 788 -9.88 19.90 -1.20
CA ALA A 788 -9.32 20.70 -2.30
C ALA A 788 -9.93 22.12 -2.29
N PRO A 789 -9.33 23.09 -2.98
CA PRO A 789 -9.90 24.44 -3.10
C PRO A 789 -11.38 24.43 -3.54
N LEU A 790 -11.75 23.51 -4.43
CA LEU A 790 -13.13 23.35 -4.90
C LEU A 790 -14.12 23.01 -3.76
N HIS A 791 -13.71 22.21 -2.76
CA HIS A 791 -14.55 21.94 -1.59
C HIS A 791 -14.85 23.21 -0.81
N LEU A 792 -13.84 24.05 -0.58
CA LEU A 792 -13.97 25.30 0.17
C LEU A 792 -14.81 26.33 -0.59
N ALA A 793 -14.60 26.46 -1.89
CA ALA A 793 -15.40 27.35 -2.73
C ALA A 793 -16.88 26.92 -2.74
N CYS A 794 -17.17 25.63 -2.83
CA CYS A 794 -18.52 25.07 -2.79
C CYS A 794 -19.17 25.18 -1.41
N GLN A 795 -18.39 25.01 -0.36
CA GLN A 795 -18.86 25.20 1.03
C GLN A 795 -19.32 26.65 1.31
N ARG A 796 -18.66 27.63 0.72
CA ARG A 796 -18.96 29.04 0.86
C ARG A 796 -19.86 29.61 -0.24
N GLY A 797 -20.13 28.86 -1.30
CA GLY A 797 -21.01 29.28 -2.38
C GLY A 797 -20.39 30.27 -3.36
N HIS A 798 -19.06 30.30 -3.48
CA HIS A 798 -18.32 31.21 -4.37
C HIS A 798 -18.37 30.74 -5.82
N SER A 799 -19.48 31.00 -6.52
CA SER A 799 -19.74 30.50 -7.88
C SER A 799 -18.67 30.89 -8.90
N GLN A 800 -18.14 32.13 -8.82
CA GLN A 800 -17.07 32.58 -9.72
C GLN A 800 -15.78 31.78 -9.54
N VAL A 801 -15.39 31.50 -8.29
CA VAL A 801 -14.20 30.68 -8.00
C VAL A 801 -14.43 29.25 -8.44
N VAL A 802 -15.63 28.70 -8.21
CA VAL A 802 -16.01 27.34 -8.66
C VAL A 802 -15.89 27.25 -10.17
N LYS A 803 -16.44 28.23 -10.92
CA LYS A 803 -16.32 28.28 -12.38
C LYS A 803 -14.84 28.31 -12.80
N CYS A 804 -14.04 29.17 -12.20
CA CYS A 804 -12.62 29.28 -12.49
C CYS A 804 -11.87 27.96 -12.23
N LEU A 805 -12.13 27.31 -11.09
CA LEU A 805 -11.52 26.01 -10.74
C LEU A 805 -11.93 24.91 -11.72
N MET A 806 -13.21 24.90 -12.16
CA MET A 806 -13.67 23.92 -13.15
C MET A 806 -13.06 24.15 -14.52
N ASP A 807 -12.89 25.41 -14.94
CA ASP A 807 -12.18 25.76 -16.17
C ASP A 807 -10.72 25.26 -16.19
N TYR A 808 -10.09 25.11 -15.02
CA TYR A 808 -8.75 24.54 -14.84
C TYR A 808 -8.77 23.06 -14.42
N ASN A 809 -9.84 22.32 -14.76
CA ASN A 809 -9.98 20.89 -14.58
C ASN A 809 -9.86 20.40 -13.13
N ALA A 810 -10.35 21.17 -12.15
CA ALA A 810 -10.49 20.72 -10.79
C ALA A 810 -11.39 19.48 -10.71
N LYS A 811 -10.98 18.48 -9.93
CA LYS A 811 -11.70 17.20 -9.85
C LYS A 811 -12.94 17.29 -8.94
N GLN A 812 -14.15 17.40 -9.52
CA GLN A 812 -15.42 17.64 -8.84
C GLN A 812 -15.95 16.47 -7.99
N ASN A 813 -15.45 15.25 -8.18
CA ASN A 813 -15.93 14.07 -7.47
C ASN A 813 -15.00 13.58 -6.35
N LYS A 814 -13.98 14.36 -5.98
CA LYS A 814 -13.09 14.01 -4.88
C LYS A 814 -13.79 14.14 -3.54
N LYS A 815 -13.46 13.25 -2.62
CA LYS A 815 -13.96 13.25 -1.24
C LYS A 815 -12.89 13.79 -0.29
N ASP A 816 -13.33 14.55 0.69
CA ASP A 816 -12.52 15.00 1.82
C ASP A 816 -12.47 13.95 2.95
N ILE A 817 -11.94 14.30 4.10
CA ILE A 817 -11.84 13.41 5.28
C ILE A 817 -13.22 12.94 5.79
N TYR A 818 -14.27 13.75 5.58
CA TYR A 818 -15.64 13.41 5.97
C TYR A 818 -16.41 12.65 4.87
N GLY A 819 -15.74 12.33 3.80
CA GLY A 819 -16.34 11.71 2.62
C GLY A 819 -17.20 12.68 1.79
N ASN A 820 -17.24 13.98 2.11
CA ASN A 820 -18.01 14.96 1.37
C ASN A 820 -17.36 15.27 0.02
N THR A 821 -18.18 15.33 -1.02
CA THR A 821 -17.80 15.89 -2.31
C THR A 821 -18.11 17.39 -2.34
N PRO A 822 -17.52 18.17 -3.27
CA PRO A 822 -17.89 19.57 -3.47
C PRO A 822 -19.39 19.78 -3.65
N LEU A 823 -20.07 18.86 -4.37
CA LEU A 823 -21.52 18.89 -4.57
C LEU A 823 -22.31 18.74 -3.26
N ILE A 824 -21.88 17.82 -2.38
CA ILE A 824 -22.49 17.64 -1.06
C ILE A 824 -22.38 18.92 -0.23
N TYR A 825 -21.21 19.58 -0.23
CA TYR A 825 -21.04 20.86 0.48
C TYR A 825 -21.92 21.97 -0.07
N ALA A 826 -22.04 22.10 -1.40
CA ALA A 826 -22.91 23.10 -2.01
C ALA A 826 -24.38 22.87 -1.62
N CYS A 827 -24.84 21.63 -1.59
CA CYS A 827 -26.21 21.27 -1.19
C CYS A 827 -26.46 21.43 0.31
N LEU A 828 -25.48 21.03 1.15
CA LEU A 828 -25.57 21.18 2.62
C LEU A 828 -25.76 22.65 3.03
N ASN A 829 -25.11 23.57 2.33
CA ASN A 829 -25.16 24.99 2.63
C ASN A 829 -26.16 25.78 1.75
N GLY A 830 -26.93 25.10 0.91
CA GLY A 830 -28.02 25.72 0.17
C GLY A 830 -27.62 26.55 -1.05
N HIS A 831 -26.42 26.33 -1.62
CA HIS A 831 -25.88 27.14 -2.72
C HIS A 831 -26.32 26.64 -4.08
N TYR A 832 -27.43 27.18 -4.60
CA TYR A 832 -28.07 26.78 -5.84
C TYR A 832 -27.19 26.97 -7.07
N GLU A 833 -26.62 28.16 -7.29
CA GLU A 833 -25.76 28.45 -8.44
C GLU A 833 -24.54 27.56 -8.51
N THR A 834 -23.90 27.36 -7.38
CA THR A 834 -22.72 26.49 -7.27
C THR A 834 -23.06 25.02 -7.57
N THR A 835 -24.22 24.58 -7.07
CA THR A 835 -24.73 23.23 -7.36
C THR A 835 -25.04 23.06 -8.84
N ALA A 836 -25.70 24.04 -9.47
CA ALA A 836 -25.97 24.00 -10.90
C ALA A 836 -24.70 23.96 -11.76
N LEU A 837 -23.69 24.77 -11.41
CA LEU A 837 -22.39 24.77 -12.08
C LEU A 837 -21.69 23.41 -11.97
N LEU A 838 -21.67 22.80 -10.80
CA LEU A 838 -21.04 21.48 -10.60
C LEU A 838 -21.73 20.39 -11.43
N LEU A 839 -23.06 20.40 -11.47
CA LEU A 839 -23.84 19.44 -12.26
C LEU A 839 -23.65 19.63 -13.76
N GLN A 840 -23.57 20.89 -14.26
CA GLN A 840 -23.25 21.18 -15.65
C GLN A 840 -21.88 20.65 -16.08
N HIS A 841 -20.91 20.62 -15.15
CA HIS A 841 -19.57 20.07 -15.37
C HIS A 841 -19.47 18.56 -15.06
N GLY A 842 -20.61 17.88 -14.87
CA GLY A 842 -20.63 16.41 -14.73
C GLY A 842 -20.30 15.88 -13.33
N ALA A 843 -20.58 16.64 -12.28
CA ALA A 843 -20.45 16.13 -10.92
C ALA A 843 -21.41 14.96 -10.68
N SER A 844 -20.92 13.90 -10.05
CA SER A 844 -21.71 12.69 -9.77
C SER A 844 -22.70 12.93 -8.64
N VAL A 845 -24.00 12.94 -8.95
CA VAL A 845 -25.08 13.33 -8.06
C VAL A 845 -25.36 12.33 -6.94
N ASN A 846 -25.01 11.05 -7.14
CA ASN A 846 -25.36 9.94 -6.23
C ASN A 846 -24.20 9.50 -5.31
N LEU A 847 -23.09 10.21 -5.28
CA LEU A 847 -22.01 9.93 -4.33
C LEU A 847 -22.45 10.27 -2.92
N CYS A 848 -22.09 9.41 -1.97
CA CYS A 848 -22.40 9.59 -0.55
C CYS A 848 -21.15 9.96 0.26
N ASN A 849 -21.37 10.66 1.36
CA ASN A 849 -20.32 10.96 2.36
C ASN A 849 -20.13 9.80 3.36
N ALA A 850 -19.31 10.01 4.39
CA ALA A 850 -19.04 9.03 5.43
C ALA A 850 -20.29 8.64 6.26
N LYS A 851 -21.35 9.43 6.25
CA LYS A 851 -22.65 9.12 6.89
C LYS A 851 -23.63 8.42 5.93
N GLY A 852 -23.19 8.09 4.73
CA GLY A 852 -24.03 7.56 3.67
C GLY A 852 -24.97 8.59 3.02
N ASN A 853 -24.91 9.88 3.40
CA ASN A 853 -25.76 10.92 2.83
C ASN A 853 -25.28 11.31 1.43
N THR A 854 -26.20 11.34 0.48
CA THR A 854 -25.98 11.92 -0.85
C THR A 854 -26.29 13.41 -0.84
N ALA A 855 -25.96 14.11 -1.91
CA ALA A 855 -26.34 15.51 -2.10
C ALA A 855 -27.86 15.74 -1.92
N LEU A 856 -28.70 14.79 -2.33
CA LEU A 856 -30.15 14.83 -2.16
C LEU A 856 -30.57 14.79 -0.67
N HIS A 857 -29.94 13.94 0.14
CA HIS A 857 -30.19 13.90 1.60
C HIS A 857 -29.92 15.26 2.25
N GLU A 858 -28.78 15.88 1.91
CA GLU A 858 -28.39 17.18 2.48
C GLU A 858 -29.28 18.32 1.95
N ALA A 859 -29.69 18.29 0.68
CA ALA A 859 -30.60 19.28 0.13
C ALA A 859 -32.00 19.23 0.78
N VAL A 860 -32.51 18.03 1.07
CA VAL A 860 -33.79 17.84 1.78
C VAL A 860 -33.66 18.30 3.23
N ALA A 861 -32.56 17.93 3.93
CA ALA A 861 -32.29 18.33 5.30
C ALA A 861 -32.15 19.87 5.44
N SER A 862 -31.64 20.56 4.42
CA SER A 862 -31.56 22.03 4.35
C SER A 862 -32.89 22.68 3.95
N ARG A 863 -33.93 21.92 3.66
CA ARG A 863 -35.29 22.36 3.24
C ARG A 863 -35.29 23.28 2.01
N ASN A 864 -34.35 23.04 1.08
CA ASN A 864 -34.23 23.83 -0.14
C ASN A 864 -34.89 23.13 -1.31
N GLU A 865 -36.16 23.45 -1.58
CA GLU A 865 -36.97 22.84 -2.64
C GLU A 865 -36.34 23.01 -4.03
N ALA A 866 -35.74 24.17 -4.30
CA ALA A 866 -35.12 24.45 -5.59
C ALA A 866 -33.91 23.51 -5.85
N LEU A 867 -33.10 23.26 -4.83
CA LEU A 867 -31.97 22.30 -4.91
C LEU A 867 -32.44 20.86 -5.08
N VAL A 868 -33.50 20.47 -4.37
CA VAL A 868 -34.09 19.13 -4.49
C VAL A 868 -34.59 18.92 -5.92
N ALA A 869 -35.30 19.89 -6.48
CA ALA A 869 -35.78 19.84 -7.86
C ALA A 869 -34.61 19.72 -8.86
N LEU A 870 -33.57 20.54 -8.69
CA LEU A 870 -32.38 20.54 -9.54
C LEU A 870 -31.64 19.19 -9.50
N LEU A 871 -31.46 18.62 -8.32
CA LEU A 871 -30.80 17.32 -8.17
C LEU A 871 -31.61 16.18 -8.80
N LEU A 872 -32.93 16.18 -8.62
CA LEU A 872 -33.81 15.19 -9.22
C LEU A 872 -33.82 15.26 -10.75
N GLN A 873 -33.78 16.47 -11.33
CA GLN A 873 -33.68 16.69 -12.78
C GLN A 873 -32.34 16.14 -13.34
N ASN A 874 -31.29 16.12 -12.51
CA ASN A 874 -29.98 15.61 -12.87
C ASN A 874 -29.73 14.16 -12.43
N GLY A 875 -30.79 13.38 -12.15
CA GLY A 875 -30.70 11.94 -11.92
C GLY A 875 -30.38 11.51 -10.48
N ALA A 876 -30.71 12.34 -9.49
CA ALA A 876 -30.58 11.92 -8.10
C ALA A 876 -31.57 10.78 -7.77
N LEU A 877 -31.05 9.71 -7.18
CA LEU A 877 -31.83 8.53 -6.83
C LEU A 877 -32.50 8.69 -5.48
N ARG A 878 -33.84 8.67 -5.45
CA ARG A 878 -34.67 8.91 -4.24
C ARG A 878 -34.59 7.78 -3.22
N HIS A 879 -34.31 6.55 -3.66
CA HIS A 879 -34.34 5.33 -2.85
C HIS A 879 -33.03 5.00 -2.13
N LEU A 880 -31.98 5.75 -2.37
CA LEU A 880 -30.71 5.53 -1.69
C LEU A 880 -30.88 5.79 -0.19
N ARG A 881 -30.35 4.86 0.61
CA ARG A 881 -30.40 4.94 2.09
C ARG A 881 -29.03 5.29 2.64
N ASN A 882 -29.02 6.13 3.67
CA ASN A 882 -27.80 6.45 4.41
C ASN A 882 -27.48 5.36 5.46
N GLU A 883 -26.44 5.56 6.26
CA GLU A 883 -26.04 4.61 7.32
C GLU A 883 -27.11 4.42 8.41
N ARG A 884 -28.04 5.35 8.56
CA ARG A 884 -29.20 5.24 9.45
C ARG A 884 -30.40 4.56 8.81
N SER A 885 -30.21 3.98 7.62
CA SER A 885 -31.24 3.36 6.79
C SER A 885 -32.37 4.32 6.36
N CYS A 886 -32.13 5.64 6.45
CA CYS A 886 -33.08 6.68 6.03
C CYS A 886 -32.88 7.02 4.55
N THR A 887 -33.98 7.18 3.81
CA THR A 887 -33.96 7.79 2.49
C THR A 887 -33.92 9.30 2.61
N ALA A 888 -33.65 10.01 1.51
CA ALA A 888 -33.67 11.47 1.50
C ALA A 888 -35.04 12.02 1.99
N ALA A 889 -36.15 11.38 1.65
CA ALA A 889 -37.48 11.76 2.10
C ALA A 889 -37.66 11.60 3.64
N ASP A 890 -37.01 10.61 4.24
CA ASP A 890 -37.07 10.40 5.70
C ASP A 890 -36.25 11.44 6.48
N CYS A 891 -35.39 12.23 5.78
CA CYS A 891 -34.58 13.30 6.35
C CYS A 891 -35.27 14.70 6.30
N ALA A 892 -36.52 14.81 5.79
CA ALA A 892 -37.25 16.05 5.57
C ALA A 892 -37.63 16.80 6.88
#